data_246e39e11fe20d02a10be2655e53749c
#
_entry.id   246e39e11fe20d02a10be2655e53749c
#
_cell.length_a   1.000
_cell.length_b   1.000
_cell.length_c   1.000
_cell.angle_alpha   90.00
_cell.angle_beta   90.00
_cell.angle_gamma   90.00
#
_symmetry.space_group_name_H-M   'P 1'
#
loop_
_entity.id
_entity.type
_entity.pdbx_description
1 polymer ?
#
loop_
_entity_poly.entity_id
_entity_poly.type
_entity_poly.pdbx_seq_one_letter_code
_entity_poly.pdbx_strand_id
1 'polypeptide(L)'
;MSISNFYAQVPDIIWEHGFGGNYDDRAMDVIEAPDGGILTVGYSNSIDGDVLINKGQRDFLVIKTNANGDMEWSKTYGGSANDYCYSVCLTNDNGFILAGETWSNDFDVTGFKGGSDYWIVKIDSAGNIIWQKTFGGSQFEVAQCVIKTISGDYLIAGISSSLDGDVTGHHGGIDNVDYWILKINDAGELIWQNSYGSSDTDDAKSIIETNDGNIIVSGYSRGYNGDVSSNYGNADYWIIKLTSDGELIWENSFGGSDTDISNSIMERFDGSLICFGLAMSNNGLVSEPLGESDFWVLKLDANGNLIWEKSYGGTDSDEGYSMIEINSNAYILTGLSQSVNIDVSENLGGSDFWLVKIDSMGNLIWENTIGGSSEDISYCLTLTNDDNFIAAGISYSTDVDVSESYTGYNYWVAKLGFCNTKYFADVDGDGYGDVNSDSISCSLPIGFVADSTDCNDLNDVIHPFLTDICNSIDDNCNGSIDEDAIFQTYFLDFDDDGFGTLSQDTVSCNFIVGYVLNSLDCNDFDLLTNPLSLEICNSIDDNCNIEIDEGLLVFTLYIDADGDTYGNPDVEIITCEEAIIGYVTNNSDCNDTLNTIYPGALELCNNLDDDCDGIIDDNVTFIQSYVDADFDNFGNNNIDTISCEIPTGYVLNNTDCDDSNPDIYPGAIEILNELDDDCDQIADEGLTIENLNNIICSISPNPSFDIINIVSNISGNGLYEIISATGQVVLYGDWDATNISISIIDIPSGIYNIRLSIYETLLSLTFIKIN
;
A
#
# COMPACT_ATOMS: atom_id res chain seq x y z
N MET A 1 -5.96 -6.44 4.69
CA MET A 1 -6.59 -5.30 3.99
C MET A 1 -6.96 -5.78 2.61
N SER A 2 -8.19 -5.61 2.17
CA SER A 2 -8.64 -6.18 0.89
C SER A 2 -8.14 -5.32 -0.26
N ILE A 3 -7.60 -5.94 -1.28
CA ILE A 3 -7.16 -5.35 -2.55
C ILE A 3 -8.29 -4.53 -3.25
N SER A 4 -9.54 -4.68 -2.80
CA SER A 4 -10.70 -4.00 -3.38
C SER A 4 -10.83 -2.50 -3.07
N ASN A 5 -10.13 -1.97 -2.07
CA ASN A 5 -10.22 -0.53 -1.74
C ASN A 5 -9.26 0.35 -2.57
N PHE A 6 -8.20 -0.22 -3.15
CA PHE A 6 -7.26 0.54 -4.00
C PHE A 6 -7.82 0.96 -5.36
N TYR A 7 -8.87 0.28 -5.86
CA TYR A 7 -9.42 0.56 -7.19
C TYR A 7 -10.37 1.76 -7.23
N ALA A 8 -10.94 2.16 -6.12
CA ALA A 8 -11.94 3.22 -6.06
C ALA A 8 -11.44 4.54 -5.41
N GLN A 9 -10.17 4.59 -5.02
CA GLN A 9 -9.60 5.80 -4.42
C GLN A 9 -9.29 6.81 -5.52
N VAL A 10 -9.72 8.05 -5.32
CA VAL A 10 -9.34 9.22 -6.12
C VAL A 10 -7.90 9.58 -5.76
N PRO A 11 -7.03 9.91 -6.72
CA PRO A 11 -5.66 10.32 -6.42
C PRO A 11 -5.61 11.72 -5.83
N ASP A 12 -4.68 11.94 -4.90
CA ASP A 12 -4.36 13.26 -4.36
C ASP A 12 -3.16 13.87 -5.09
N ILE A 13 -3.04 15.20 -5.07
CA ILE A 13 -1.84 15.90 -5.51
C ILE A 13 -0.74 15.67 -4.47
N ILE A 14 0.36 15.02 -4.90
CA ILE A 14 1.56 14.83 -4.08
C ILE A 14 2.38 16.11 -4.06
N TRP A 15 2.59 16.69 -5.23
CA TRP A 15 3.16 18.00 -5.43
C TRP A 15 2.68 18.59 -6.78
N GLU A 16 2.68 19.90 -6.87
CA GLU A 16 2.44 20.63 -8.11
C GLU A 16 3.39 21.83 -8.20
N HIS A 17 3.70 22.23 -9.43
CA HIS A 17 4.52 23.41 -9.72
C HIS A 17 4.09 24.10 -11.01
N GLY A 18 4.07 25.43 -10.95
CA GLY A 18 3.96 26.28 -12.12
C GLY A 18 5.34 26.71 -12.61
N PHE A 19 5.63 26.51 -13.90
CA PHE A 19 6.89 26.92 -14.51
C PHE A 19 6.64 27.84 -15.70
N GLY A 20 7.55 28.76 -15.95
CA GLY A 20 7.47 29.67 -17.08
C GLY A 20 7.93 31.09 -16.77
N GLY A 21 7.20 32.05 -17.29
CA GLY A 21 7.42 33.47 -17.08
C GLY A 21 6.13 34.28 -17.26
N ASN A 22 6.25 35.58 -17.51
CA ASN A 22 5.08 36.47 -17.54
C ASN A 22 4.31 36.48 -18.88
N TYR A 23 4.57 35.53 -19.77
CA TYR A 23 3.89 35.42 -21.04
C TYR A 23 3.28 34.03 -21.24
N ASP A 24 3.14 33.57 -22.50
CA ASP A 24 2.45 32.32 -22.84
C ASP A 24 3.46 31.16 -22.86
N ASP A 25 3.38 30.29 -21.87
CA ASP A 25 4.22 29.11 -21.71
C ASP A 25 3.30 27.88 -21.66
N ARG A 26 3.52 26.88 -22.54
CA ARG A 26 2.64 25.71 -22.66
C ARG A 26 3.41 24.41 -22.61
N ALA A 27 3.15 23.60 -21.60
CA ALA A 27 3.61 22.23 -21.54
C ALA A 27 2.77 21.35 -22.48
N MET A 28 3.44 20.56 -23.33
CA MET A 28 2.78 19.74 -24.34
C MET A 28 3.02 18.25 -24.11
N ASP A 29 4.16 17.88 -23.50
CA ASP A 29 4.47 16.48 -23.20
C ASP A 29 5.36 16.38 -21.98
N VAL A 30 5.30 15.23 -21.29
CA VAL A 30 6.03 14.96 -20.05
C VAL A 30 6.50 13.52 -19.97
N ILE A 31 7.71 13.31 -19.48
CA ILE A 31 8.29 11.98 -19.30
C ILE A 31 9.10 11.89 -18.01
N GLU A 32 9.08 10.74 -17.36
CA GLU A 32 10.00 10.47 -16.28
C GLU A 32 11.38 10.12 -16.81
N ALA A 33 12.40 10.81 -16.33
CA ALA A 33 13.78 10.55 -16.68
C ALA A 33 14.35 9.33 -15.91
N PRO A 34 15.44 8.69 -16.38
CA PRO A 34 16.02 7.51 -15.72
C PRO A 34 16.52 7.74 -14.28
N ASP A 35 16.71 9.00 -13.88
CA ASP A 35 17.07 9.41 -12.53
C ASP A 35 15.88 9.58 -11.58
N GLY A 36 14.66 9.36 -12.08
CA GLY A 36 13.40 9.55 -11.35
C GLY A 36 12.89 11.00 -11.35
N GLY A 37 13.62 11.93 -11.94
CA GLY A 37 13.15 13.30 -12.15
C GLY A 37 12.22 13.39 -13.37
N ILE A 38 11.58 14.53 -13.56
CA ILE A 38 10.60 14.75 -14.63
C ILE A 38 11.17 15.71 -15.67
N LEU A 39 11.01 15.35 -16.95
CA LEU A 39 11.27 16.26 -18.05
C LEU A 39 9.94 16.67 -18.69
N THR A 40 9.64 17.97 -18.64
CA THR A 40 8.47 18.56 -19.27
C THR A 40 8.91 19.40 -20.47
N VAL A 41 8.22 19.24 -21.58
CA VAL A 41 8.55 19.93 -22.83
C VAL A 41 7.35 20.66 -23.41
N GLY A 42 7.62 21.70 -24.17
CA GLY A 42 6.62 22.47 -24.87
C GLY A 42 7.25 23.72 -25.46
N TYR A 43 6.61 24.87 -25.34
CA TYR A 43 7.12 26.11 -25.91
C TYR A 43 6.83 27.33 -25.02
N SER A 44 7.62 28.37 -25.19
CA SER A 44 7.54 29.62 -24.43
C SER A 44 7.80 30.83 -25.28
N ASN A 45 7.09 31.92 -25.02
CA ASN A 45 7.47 33.27 -25.50
C ASN A 45 7.91 34.21 -24.35
N SER A 46 8.12 33.66 -23.15
CA SER A 46 8.62 34.38 -21.98
C SER A 46 10.11 34.71 -22.09
N ILE A 47 10.53 35.77 -21.41
CA ILE A 47 11.92 36.23 -21.34
C ILE A 47 12.36 36.49 -19.89
N ASP A 48 11.60 35.98 -18.95
CA ASP A 48 11.78 36.14 -17.50
C ASP A 48 11.31 34.87 -16.76
N GLY A 49 11.28 34.93 -15.44
CA GLY A 49 10.91 33.76 -14.64
C GLY A 49 11.92 32.64 -14.77
N ASP A 50 11.43 31.46 -15.08
CA ASP A 50 12.23 30.26 -15.34
C ASP A 50 12.81 30.20 -16.76
N VAL A 51 12.38 31.09 -17.64
CA VAL A 51 12.84 31.21 -19.02
C VAL A 51 13.99 32.21 -19.09
N LEU A 52 15.22 31.72 -18.97
CA LEU A 52 16.41 32.58 -18.90
C LEU A 52 16.80 33.23 -20.23
N ILE A 53 16.51 32.56 -21.34
CA ILE A 53 16.86 32.99 -22.69
C ILE A 53 15.76 32.56 -23.63
N ASN A 54 15.18 33.47 -24.39
CA ASN A 54 14.35 33.22 -25.54
C ASN A 54 15.00 33.89 -26.75
N LYS A 55 15.16 33.18 -27.86
CA LYS A 55 15.91 33.63 -29.05
C LYS A 55 15.02 34.29 -30.13
N GLY A 56 13.70 33.98 -30.06
CA GLY A 56 12.74 34.42 -31.03
C GLY A 56 11.40 34.86 -30.48
N GLN A 57 10.35 34.41 -31.15
CA GLN A 57 8.97 34.65 -30.73
C GLN A 57 8.52 33.60 -29.74
N ARG A 58 8.59 32.34 -30.13
CA ARG A 58 8.40 31.15 -29.30
C ARG A 58 9.53 30.20 -29.55
N ASP A 59 10.12 29.68 -28.49
CA ASP A 59 11.15 28.67 -28.53
C ASP A 59 10.65 27.40 -27.84
N PHE A 60 11.19 26.23 -28.16
CA PHE A 60 11.05 25.04 -27.31
C PHE A 60 11.47 25.40 -25.88
N LEU A 61 10.64 25.12 -24.91
CA LEU A 61 11.00 25.18 -23.51
C LEU A 61 11.06 23.78 -22.93
N VAL A 62 12.16 23.46 -22.30
CA VAL A 62 12.39 22.17 -21.63
C VAL A 62 12.77 22.41 -20.19
N ILE A 63 12.02 21.82 -19.30
CA ILE A 63 12.22 21.91 -17.85
C ILE A 63 12.50 20.53 -17.31
N LYS A 64 13.60 20.37 -16.59
CA LYS A 64 13.94 19.16 -15.85
C LYS A 64 13.81 19.44 -14.36
N THR A 65 13.06 18.59 -13.68
CA THR A 65 12.95 18.60 -12.22
C THR A 65 13.53 17.32 -11.62
N ASN A 66 13.80 17.33 -10.32
CA ASN A 66 14.04 16.13 -9.56
C ASN A 66 12.71 15.37 -9.28
N ALA A 67 12.77 14.24 -8.57
CA ALA A 67 11.59 13.43 -8.23
C ALA A 67 10.57 14.14 -7.32
N ASN A 68 10.99 15.21 -6.61
CA ASN A 68 10.14 16.00 -5.74
C ASN A 68 9.51 17.22 -6.43
N GLY A 69 9.76 17.39 -7.74
CA GLY A 69 9.27 18.53 -8.50
C GLY A 69 10.18 19.77 -8.50
N ASP A 70 11.26 19.78 -7.71
CA ASP A 70 12.18 20.93 -7.69
C ASP A 70 12.93 21.04 -9.01
N MET A 71 12.96 22.22 -9.62
CA MET A 71 13.62 22.47 -10.90
C MET A 71 15.14 22.29 -10.79
N GLU A 72 15.71 21.41 -11.60
CA GLU A 72 17.15 21.22 -11.74
C GLU A 72 17.75 22.14 -12.80
N TRP A 73 17.07 22.23 -13.93
CA TRP A 73 17.44 23.16 -15.01
C TRP A 73 16.25 23.45 -15.94
N SER A 74 16.33 24.62 -16.59
CA SER A 74 15.44 25.08 -17.66
C SER A 74 16.29 25.45 -18.87
N LYS A 75 15.86 25.08 -20.08
CA LYS A 75 16.55 25.44 -21.34
C LYS A 75 15.55 25.71 -22.45
N THR A 76 15.92 26.66 -23.32
CA THR A 76 15.22 26.94 -24.56
C THR A 76 16.05 26.59 -25.77
N TYR A 77 15.39 26.07 -26.80
CA TYR A 77 15.98 25.77 -28.08
C TYR A 77 15.13 26.38 -29.18
N GLY A 78 15.75 27.02 -30.17
CA GLY A 78 15.02 27.64 -31.24
C GLY A 78 15.86 28.66 -32.05
N GLY A 79 15.17 29.45 -32.83
CA GLY A 79 15.76 30.52 -33.63
C GLY A 79 14.98 31.83 -33.48
N SER A 80 15.01 32.69 -34.49
CA SER A 80 14.41 34.02 -34.42
C SER A 80 12.88 34.05 -34.68
N ALA A 81 12.30 32.97 -35.17
CA ALA A 81 10.86 32.84 -35.43
C ALA A 81 10.14 32.02 -34.33
N ASN A 82 9.07 31.34 -34.71
CA ASN A 82 8.39 30.42 -33.78
C ASN A 82 8.94 29.00 -33.88
N ASP A 83 9.15 28.38 -32.76
CA ASP A 83 9.56 27.00 -32.66
C ASP A 83 8.73 26.34 -31.53
N TYR A 84 8.00 25.25 -31.85
CA TYR A 84 7.05 24.60 -30.94
C TYR A 84 7.42 23.14 -30.73
N CYS A 85 7.68 22.73 -29.48
CA CYS A 85 7.86 21.34 -29.13
C CYS A 85 6.52 20.72 -28.73
N TYR A 86 6.22 19.55 -29.25
CA TYR A 86 4.96 18.85 -28.98
C TYR A 86 5.16 17.50 -28.29
N SER A 87 6.32 16.86 -28.46
CA SER A 87 6.52 15.52 -27.90
C SER A 87 7.98 15.23 -27.55
N VAL A 88 8.18 14.31 -26.61
CA VAL A 88 9.49 13.86 -26.13
C VAL A 88 9.53 12.36 -25.92
N CYS A 89 10.67 11.73 -26.22
CA CYS A 89 10.93 10.35 -25.83
C CYS A 89 12.36 10.17 -25.31
N LEU A 90 12.56 9.11 -24.50
CA LEU A 90 13.89 8.72 -24.00
C LEU A 90 14.74 8.11 -25.09
N THR A 91 16.07 8.39 -25.05
CA THR A 91 17.06 7.75 -25.90
C THR A 91 17.72 6.54 -25.24
N ASN A 92 18.53 5.80 -25.98
CA ASN A 92 19.27 4.66 -25.45
C ASN A 92 20.44 5.06 -24.50
N ASP A 93 20.91 6.29 -24.63
CA ASP A 93 22.02 6.89 -23.87
C ASP A 93 21.56 7.79 -22.71
N ASN A 94 20.30 7.63 -22.27
CA ASN A 94 19.65 8.39 -21.20
C ASN A 94 19.51 9.90 -21.48
N GLY A 95 19.55 10.30 -22.73
CA GLY A 95 19.17 11.61 -23.22
C GLY A 95 17.73 11.61 -23.69
N PHE A 96 17.36 12.61 -24.52
CA PHE A 96 15.99 12.79 -24.99
C PHE A 96 15.98 13.20 -26.47
N ILE A 97 14.94 12.77 -27.18
CA ILE A 97 14.54 13.32 -28.48
C ILE A 97 13.33 14.22 -28.24
N LEU A 98 13.45 15.45 -28.68
CA LEU A 98 12.39 16.43 -28.74
C LEU A 98 11.88 16.51 -30.19
N ALA A 99 10.58 16.57 -30.40
CA ALA A 99 9.97 16.67 -31.69
C ALA A 99 8.92 17.79 -31.74
N GLY A 100 8.89 18.51 -32.82
CA GLY A 100 7.94 19.60 -33.02
C GLY A 100 8.11 20.25 -34.37
N GLU A 101 7.86 21.55 -34.45
CA GLU A 101 8.04 22.33 -35.70
C GLU A 101 8.96 23.52 -35.47
N THR A 102 9.58 23.96 -36.54
CA THR A 102 10.37 25.20 -36.58
C THR A 102 9.98 26.07 -37.78
N TRP A 103 9.91 27.36 -37.53
CA TRP A 103 9.79 28.42 -38.53
C TRP A 103 11.10 29.22 -38.67
N SER A 104 12.14 28.78 -38.00
CA SER A 104 13.43 29.44 -37.88
C SER A 104 14.45 28.84 -38.85
N ASN A 105 15.44 29.62 -39.25
CA ASN A 105 16.59 29.13 -40.00
C ASN A 105 17.93 29.66 -39.47
N ASP A 106 17.97 30.02 -38.20
CA ASP A 106 19.14 30.59 -37.50
C ASP A 106 19.29 30.01 -36.09
N PHE A 107 20.31 30.48 -35.39
CA PHE A 107 20.68 30.02 -34.02
C PHE A 107 20.84 28.51 -33.95
N ASP A 108 19.93 27.81 -33.26
CA ASP A 108 20.01 26.35 -33.08
C ASP A 108 19.49 25.58 -34.31
N VAL A 109 18.74 26.24 -35.16
CA VAL A 109 18.07 25.62 -36.32
C VAL A 109 18.91 25.70 -37.58
N THR A 110 19.10 24.56 -38.21
CA THR A 110 19.73 24.48 -39.52
C THR A 110 18.98 23.53 -40.46
N GLY A 111 18.98 23.79 -41.73
CA GLY A 111 18.35 22.90 -42.75
C GLY A 111 16.92 23.24 -43.08
N PHE A 112 16.35 24.31 -42.54
CA PHE A 112 15.01 24.80 -42.79
C PHE A 112 14.72 24.98 -44.29
N LYS A 113 13.58 24.50 -44.75
CA LYS A 113 13.21 24.39 -46.18
C LYS A 113 12.07 25.33 -46.61
N GLY A 114 11.16 25.70 -45.69
CA GLY A 114 10.10 26.64 -45.97
C GLY A 114 8.84 26.34 -45.14
N GLY A 115 7.91 27.31 -45.05
CA GLY A 115 6.73 27.17 -44.21
C GLY A 115 7.10 26.91 -42.74
N SER A 116 6.73 25.77 -42.19
CA SER A 116 7.36 25.18 -41.01
C SER A 116 7.92 23.79 -41.38
N ASP A 117 8.99 23.36 -40.75
CA ASP A 117 9.55 22.01 -40.89
C ASP A 117 9.44 21.22 -39.58
N TYR A 118 9.32 19.89 -39.65
CA TYR A 118 9.61 19.07 -38.47
C TYR A 118 10.99 19.43 -37.92
N TRP A 119 11.08 19.71 -36.65
CA TRP A 119 12.35 19.92 -35.99
C TRP A 119 12.57 18.89 -34.90
N ILE A 120 13.59 18.08 -35.11
CA ILE A 120 13.94 16.98 -34.22
C ILE A 120 15.29 17.30 -33.56
N VAL A 121 15.29 17.32 -32.24
CA VAL A 121 16.48 17.69 -31.43
C VAL A 121 16.81 16.58 -30.48
N LYS A 122 18.02 16.03 -30.60
CA LYS A 122 18.57 15.11 -29.57
C LYS A 122 19.38 15.91 -28.56
N ILE A 123 19.04 15.75 -27.28
CA ILE A 123 19.76 16.35 -26.16
C ILE A 123 20.29 15.27 -25.22
N ASP A 124 21.39 15.57 -24.52
CA ASP A 124 21.87 14.73 -23.41
C ASP A 124 21.02 14.95 -22.14
N SER A 125 21.28 14.17 -21.09
CA SER A 125 20.59 14.29 -19.80
C SER A 125 20.79 15.64 -19.09
N ALA A 126 21.82 16.41 -19.47
CA ALA A 126 22.08 17.77 -18.99
C ALA A 126 21.43 18.84 -19.90
N GLY A 127 20.67 18.44 -20.93
CA GLY A 127 20.01 19.32 -21.88
C GLY A 127 20.96 19.97 -22.90
N ASN A 128 22.11 19.41 -23.22
CA ASN A 128 22.94 19.94 -24.30
C ASN A 128 22.57 19.28 -25.62
N ILE A 129 22.45 20.06 -26.69
CA ILE A 129 22.16 19.53 -28.03
C ILE A 129 23.32 18.62 -28.48
N ILE A 130 22.97 17.37 -28.79
CA ILE A 130 23.90 16.40 -29.40
C ILE A 130 23.83 16.57 -30.93
N TRP A 131 22.62 16.58 -31.46
CA TRP A 131 22.34 16.90 -32.84
C TRP A 131 20.92 17.49 -33.00
N GLN A 132 20.67 18.18 -34.10
CA GLN A 132 19.35 18.60 -34.55
C GLN A 132 19.16 18.33 -36.05
N LYS A 133 17.95 18.08 -36.46
CA LYS A 133 17.56 17.84 -37.85
C LYS A 133 16.23 18.51 -38.16
N THR A 134 16.13 19.06 -39.38
CA THR A 134 14.86 19.49 -39.94
C THR A 134 14.46 18.56 -41.10
N PHE A 135 13.20 18.18 -41.12
CA PHE A 135 12.59 17.40 -42.20
C PHE A 135 11.36 18.15 -42.70
N GLY A 136 11.17 18.22 -44.04
CA GLY A 136 10.04 18.93 -44.61
C GLY A 136 10.23 19.31 -46.06
N GLY A 137 9.39 20.20 -46.50
CA GLY A 137 9.40 20.76 -47.84
C GLY A 137 9.19 22.27 -47.88
N SER A 138 8.49 22.80 -48.89
CA SER A 138 8.29 24.22 -49.05
C SER A 138 7.07 24.79 -48.31
N GLN A 139 6.24 23.93 -47.68
CA GLN A 139 4.99 24.31 -46.99
C GLN A 139 5.09 24.02 -45.48
N PHE A 140 4.00 23.51 -44.91
CA PHE A 140 3.89 23.32 -43.43
C PHE A 140 4.03 21.85 -43.04
N GLU A 141 4.93 21.57 -42.10
CA GLU A 141 5.13 20.30 -41.45
C GLU A 141 5.16 20.49 -39.94
N VAL A 142 4.38 19.68 -39.23
CA VAL A 142 4.30 19.71 -37.76
C VAL A 142 4.43 18.30 -37.18
N ALA A 143 5.52 18.01 -36.49
CA ALA A 143 5.68 16.75 -35.77
C ALA A 143 4.89 16.79 -34.45
N GLN A 144 3.90 15.92 -34.34
CA GLN A 144 2.98 15.88 -33.19
C GLN A 144 3.42 14.87 -32.09
N CYS A 145 4.02 13.75 -32.53
CA CYS A 145 4.37 12.67 -31.63
C CYS A 145 5.68 12.00 -32.02
N VAL A 146 6.55 11.69 -31.09
CA VAL A 146 7.77 10.91 -31.28
C VAL A 146 7.87 9.77 -30.28
N ILE A 147 8.21 8.58 -30.77
CA ILE A 147 8.47 7.40 -29.93
C ILE A 147 9.80 6.76 -30.30
N LYS A 148 10.39 6.08 -29.31
CA LYS A 148 11.53 5.19 -29.55
C LYS A 148 11.01 3.78 -29.84
N THR A 149 11.51 3.17 -30.92
CA THR A 149 11.21 1.80 -31.30
C THR A 149 11.99 0.78 -30.46
N ILE A 150 11.53 -0.46 -30.47
CA ILE A 150 12.24 -1.60 -29.86
C ILE A 150 13.65 -1.78 -30.45
N SER A 151 13.81 -1.46 -31.75
CA SER A 151 15.13 -1.51 -32.44
C SER A 151 16.08 -0.40 -32.02
N GLY A 152 15.58 0.65 -31.33
CA GLY A 152 16.36 1.83 -30.92
C GLY A 152 16.37 2.96 -31.96
N ASP A 153 15.59 2.86 -33.01
CA ASP A 153 15.27 3.95 -33.94
C ASP A 153 14.14 4.81 -33.37
N TYR A 154 13.74 5.86 -34.11
CA TYR A 154 12.63 6.73 -33.70
C TYR A 154 11.59 6.81 -34.80
N LEU A 155 10.32 6.74 -34.41
CA LEU A 155 9.17 7.02 -35.25
C LEU A 155 8.61 8.39 -34.88
N ILE A 156 8.35 9.21 -35.90
CA ILE A 156 7.77 10.54 -35.73
C ILE A 156 6.51 10.60 -36.60
N ALA A 157 5.42 11.03 -36.02
CA ALA A 157 4.15 11.23 -36.71
C ALA A 157 3.67 12.67 -36.55
N GLY A 158 2.96 13.14 -37.54
CA GLY A 158 2.33 14.46 -37.60
C GLY A 158 1.80 14.74 -38.97
N ILE A 159 1.92 15.96 -39.44
CA ILE A 159 1.31 16.44 -40.68
C ILE A 159 2.34 17.02 -41.65
N SER A 160 2.03 16.93 -42.94
CA SER A 160 2.70 17.70 -43.97
C SER A 160 1.70 18.19 -45.03
N SER A 161 1.93 19.41 -45.55
CA SER A 161 1.25 19.94 -46.72
C SER A 161 2.18 20.13 -47.95
N SER A 162 3.42 19.65 -47.84
CA SER A 162 4.41 19.82 -48.91
C SER A 162 4.27 18.77 -50.01
N LEU A 163 4.62 19.20 -51.23
CA LEU A 163 4.71 18.35 -52.44
C LEU A 163 6.16 18.16 -52.89
N ASP A 164 7.12 18.60 -52.08
CA ASP A 164 8.55 18.61 -52.40
C ASP A 164 9.41 18.37 -51.15
N GLY A 165 10.72 18.55 -51.29
CA GLY A 165 11.68 18.36 -50.19
C GLY A 165 11.84 16.90 -49.81
N ASP A 166 11.65 16.60 -48.53
CA ASP A 166 11.71 15.23 -48.03
C ASP A 166 10.35 14.51 -48.15
N VAL A 167 9.27 15.24 -48.46
CA VAL A 167 7.90 14.73 -48.49
C VAL A 167 7.59 14.05 -49.80
N THR A 168 7.10 12.82 -49.72
CA THR A 168 6.59 12.10 -50.91
C THR A 168 5.27 11.40 -50.56
N GLY A 169 4.42 11.22 -51.56
CA GLY A 169 3.15 10.50 -51.40
C GLY A 169 1.99 11.36 -50.90
N HIS A 170 2.16 12.68 -50.75
CA HIS A 170 1.10 13.57 -50.31
C HIS A 170 -0.10 13.54 -51.25
N HIS A 171 -1.31 13.50 -50.70
CA HIS A 171 -2.60 13.48 -51.37
C HIS A 171 -3.23 14.89 -51.33
N GLY A 172 -3.86 15.34 -52.37
CA GLY A 172 -4.50 16.65 -52.37
C GLY A 172 -3.57 17.81 -52.77
N GLY A 173 -3.84 19.00 -52.25
CA GLY A 173 -3.12 20.23 -52.58
C GLY A 173 -2.39 20.80 -51.38
N ILE A 174 -1.62 21.87 -51.57
CA ILE A 174 -0.84 22.56 -50.54
C ILE A 174 -1.69 23.23 -49.43
N ASP A 175 -3.01 23.29 -49.63
CA ASP A 175 -3.94 23.84 -48.62
C ASP A 175 -4.44 22.80 -47.62
N ASN A 176 -4.15 21.51 -47.86
CA ASN A 176 -4.55 20.38 -47.02
C ASN A 176 -3.31 19.68 -46.47
N VAL A 177 -3.46 18.93 -45.44
CA VAL A 177 -2.38 18.17 -44.78
C VAL A 177 -2.71 16.69 -44.77
N ASP A 178 -1.69 15.85 -44.92
CA ASP A 178 -1.75 14.41 -44.76
C ASP A 178 -0.98 13.98 -43.49
N TYR A 179 -1.29 12.80 -42.93
CA TYR A 179 -0.37 12.13 -42.02
C TYR A 179 0.99 12.01 -42.67
N TRP A 180 2.01 12.50 -42.05
CA TRP A 180 3.39 12.33 -42.49
C TRP A 180 4.20 11.60 -41.43
N ILE A 181 4.69 10.43 -41.76
CA ILE A 181 5.38 9.52 -40.81
C ILE A 181 6.82 9.39 -41.24
N LEU A 182 7.73 9.59 -40.28
CA LEU A 182 9.16 9.37 -40.47
C LEU A 182 9.65 8.25 -39.56
N LYS A 183 10.62 7.47 -40.06
CA LYS A 183 11.51 6.65 -39.23
C LYS A 183 12.94 7.15 -39.42
N ILE A 184 13.60 7.46 -38.29
CA ILE A 184 15.00 7.90 -38.30
C ILE A 184 15.81 7.02 -37.35
N ASN A 185 17.12 6.85 -37.61
CA ASN A 185 18.04 6.16 -36.75
C ASN A 185 18.52 7.05 -35.57
N ASP A 186 19.30 6.49 -34.65
CA ASP A 186 19.82 7.22 -33.47
C ASP A 186 20.77 8.39 -33.81
N ALA A 187 21.32 8.43 -35.05
CA ALA A 187 22.10 9.55 -35.56
C ALA A 187 21.25 10.65 -36.23
N GLY A 188 19.93 10.50 -36.26
CA GLY A 188 19.00 11.41 -36.89
C GLY A 188 18.99 11.29 -38.42
N GLU A 189 19.42 10.15 -39.00
CA GLU A 189 19.38 9.91 -40.44
C GLU A 189 18.04 9.26 -40.81
N LEU A 190 17.41 9.76 -41.87
CA LEU A 190 16.14 9.25 -42.36
C LEU A 190 16.29 7.81 -42.90
N ILE A 191 15.50 6.89 -42.36
CA ILE A 191 15.41 5.49 -42.81
C ILE A 191 14.33 5.39 -43.91
N TRP A 192 13.13 5.85 -43.57
CA TRP A 192 12.02 5.97 -44.54
C TRP A 192 11.05 7.09 -44.10
N GLN A 193 10.25 7.54 -45.03
CA GLN A 193 9.12 8.43 -44.81
C GLN A 193 7.97 8.08 -45.76
N ASN A 194 6.73 8.27 -45.31
CA ASN A 194 5.53 8.12 -46.12
C ASN A 194 4.47 9.11 -45.68
N SER A 195 3.64 9.56 -46.67
CA SER A 195 2.40 10.27 -46.40
C SER A 195 1.22 9.34 -46.59
N TYR A 196 0.20 9.49 -45.74
CA TYR A 196 -1.07 8.75 -45.82
C TYR A 196 -2.20 9.74 -45.64
N GLY A 197 -3.25 9.60 -46.43
CA GLY A 197 -4.37 10.51 -46.31
C GLY A 197 -5.30 10.53 -47.49
N SER A 198 -6.06 11.61 -47.56
CA SER A 198 -7.05 11.89 -48.58
C SER A 198 -6.70 13.17 -49.35
N SER A 199 -7.62 13.64 -50.19
CA SER A 199 -7.47 14.97 -50.79
C SER A 199 -7.90 16.12 -49.87
N ASP A 200 -8.33 15.84 -48.66
CA ASP A 200 -8.71 16.81 -47.60
C ASP A 200 -7.71 16.75 -46.44
N THR A 201 -8.02 17.34 -45.31
CA THR A 201 -7.14 17.40 -44.17
C THR A 201 -7.15 16.09 -43.34
N ASP A 202 -5.98 15.53 -43.15
CA ASP A 202 -5.71 14.34 -42.35
C ASP A 202 -4.60 14.68 -41.37
N ASP A 203 -4.84 14.55 -40.03
CA ASP A 203 -3.92 15.02 -38.98
C ASP A 203 -3.62 13.92 -37.98
N ALA A 204 -2.37 13.43 -38.01
CA ALA A 204 -1.85 12.41 -37.12
C ALA A 204 -1.49 13.01 -35.76
N LYS A 205 -2.06 12.45 -34.67
CA LYS A 205 -1.86 12.92 -33.30
C LYS A 205 -0.98 11.99 -32.48
N SER A 206 -1.07 10.69 -32.67
CA SER A 206 -0.37 9.71 -31.85
C SER A 206 0.13 8.53 -32.68
N ILE A 207 1.29 7.99 -32.32
CA ILE A 207 1.93 6.84 -32.96
C ILE A 207 2.45 5.88 -31.92
N ILE A 208 2.32 4.57 -32.17
CA ILE A 208 2.90 3.51 -31.34
C ILE A 208 3.56 2.45 -32.25
N GLU A 209 4.59 1.77 -31.70
CA GLU A 209 5.07 0.50 -32.21
C GLU A 209 4.37 -0.63 -31.45
N THR A 210 3.73 -1.52 -32.15
CA THR A 210 2.98 -2.64 -31.56
C THR A 210 3.89 -3.80 -31.21
N ASN A 211 3.42 -4.70 -30.31
CA ASN A 211 4.18 -5.87 -29.87
C ASN A 211 4.58 -6.83 -31.02
N ASP A 212 3.86 -6.79 -32.14
CA ASP A 212 4.18 -7.56 -33.36
C ASP A 212 5.18 -6.84 -34.29
N GLY A 213 5.71 -5.68 -33.85
CA GLY A 213 6.68 -4.86 -34.59
C GLY A 213 6.09 -4.03 -35.72
N ASN A 214 4.76 -3.95 -35.77
CA ASN A 214 4.05 -3.05 -36.73
C ASN A 214 3.87 -1.66 -36.09
N ILE A 215 3.24 -0.77 -36.78
CA ILE A 215 3.04 0.63 -36.36
C ILE A 215 1.55 0.93 -36.40
N ILE A 216 1.01 1.59 -35.41
CA ILE A 216 -0.32 2.17 -35.40
C ILE A 216 -0.19 3.69 -35.31
N VAL A 217 -0.95 4.40 -36.11
CA VAL A 217 -1.08 5.85 -36.05
C VAL A 217 -2.55 6.21 -35.92
N SER A 218 -2.86 7.16 -35.07
CA SER A 218 -4.20 7.68 -34.86
C SER A 218 -4.24 9.20 -34.94
N GLY A 219 -5.38 9.70 -35.29
CA GLY A 219 -5.69 11.09 -35.39
C GLY A 219 -7.07 11.26 -36.01
N TYR A 220 -7.22 12.14 -37.00
CA TYR A 220 -8.49 12.30 -37.70
C TYR A 220 -8.30 12.51 -39.21
N SER A 221 -9.37 12.24 -39.98
CA SER A 221 -9.48 12.55 -41.39
C SER A 221 -10.78 13.30 -41.70
N ARG A 222 -10.72 14.23 -42.65
CA ARG A 222 -11.88 14.92 -43.20
C ARG A 222 -12.29 14.40 -44.59
N GLY A 223 -11.47 13.54 -45.15
CA GLY A 223 -11.70 13.05 -46.52
C GLY A 223 -12.31 11.65 -46.59
N TYR A 224 -12.60 11.20 -47.79
CA TYR A 224 -13.14 9.86 -48.08
C TYR A 224 -12.57 9.29 -49.38
N ASN A 225 -11.33 9.59 -49.71
CA ASN A 225 -10.61 9.10 -50.88
C ASN A 225 -9.13 8.91 -50.54
N GLY A 226 -8.29 8.59 -51.53
CA GLY A 226 -6.89 8.25 -51.23
C GLY A 226 -6.78 6.97 -50.40
N ASP A 227 -6.14 7.06 -49.25
CA ASP A 227 -6.02 5.95 -48.30
C ASP A 227 -7.23 5.85 -47.35
N VAL A 228 -8.09 6.88 -47.32
CA VAL A 228 -9.27 6.94 -46.41
C VAL A 228 -10.49 6.36 -47.13
N SER A 229 -10.95 5.21 -46.71
CA SER A 229 -12.07 4.49 -47.32
C SER A 229 -13.44 5.02 -46.90
N SER A 230 -13.56 5.65 -45.72
CA SER A 230 -14.81 6.15 -45.19
C SER A 230 -14.60 7.39 -44.31
N ASN A 231 -15.60 8.28 -44.31
CA ASN A 231 -15.75 9.39 -43.39
C ASN A 231 -17.25 9.61 -43.20
N TYR A 232 -17.68 9.83 -41.99
CA TYR A 232 -19.09 9.89 -41.58
C TYR A 232 -19.57 11.33 -41.35
N GLY A 233 -18.63 12.30 -41.24
CA GLY A 233 -18.96 13.68 -40.91
C GLY A 233 -17.94 14.73 -41.33
N ASN A 234 -17.68 15.69 -40.45
CA ASN A 234 -16.69 16.75 -40.66
C ASN A 234 -15.25 16.23 -40.53
N ALA A 235 -15.00 15.53 -39.42
CA ALA A 235 -13.74 14.85 -39.15
C ALA A 235 -14.03 13.62 -38.27
N ASP A 236 -13.46 12.50 -38.64
CA ASP A 236 -13.62 11.25 -37.88
C ASP A 236 -12.27 10.74 -37.40
N TYR A 237 -12.24 10.03 -36.28
CA TYR A 237 -11.05 9.25 -35.90
C TYR A 237 -10.59 8.46 -37.13
N TRP A 238 -9.36 8.63 -37.50
CA TRP A 238 -8.73 7.80 -38.51
C TRP A 238 -7.53 7.07 -37.94
N ILE A 239 -7.56 5.75 -38.05
CA ILE A 239 -6.57 4.87 -37.45
C ILE A 239 -6.00 3.99 -38.53
N ILE A 240 -4.68 3.99 -38.67
CA ILE A 240 -3.97 3.18 -39.68
C ILE A 240 -3.00 2.23 -39.01
N LYS A 241 -2.88 1.02 -39.55
CA LYS A 241 -1.82 0.07 -39.21
C LYS A 241 -0.86 -0.07 -40.36
N LEU A 242 0.43 0.06 -40.04
CA LEU A 242 1.53 -0.02 -41.01
C LEU A 242 2.45 -1.17 -40.63
N THR A 243 3.17 -1.74 -41.60
CA THR A 243 4.34 -2.57 -41.33
C THR A 243 5.47 -1.75 -40.72
N SER A 244 6.50 -2.40 -40.14
CA SER A 244 7.73 -1.74 -39.70
C SER A 244 8.44 -0.88 -40.75
N ASP A 245 8.20 -1.16 -42.00
CA ASP A 245 8.77 -0.47 -43.18
C ASP A 245 7.83 0.60 -43.76
N GLY A 246 6.67 0.86 -43.13
CA GLY A 246 5.73 1.89 -43.47
C GLY A 246 4.71 1.48 -44.56
N GLU A 247 4.51 0.20 -44.86
CA GLU A 247 3.47 -0.22 -45.79
C GLU A 247 2.11 -0.32 -45.08
N LEU A 248 1.04 0.24 -45.68
CA LEU A 248 -0.31 0.23 -45.11
C LEU A 248 -0.87 -1.20 -45.06
N ILE A 249 -1.25 -1.68 -43.85
CA ILE A 249 -1.87 -2.98 -43.66
C ILE A 249 -3.40 -2.86 -43.65
N TRP A 250 -3.92 -1.93 -42.86
CA TRP A 250 -5.34 -1.60 -42.77
C TRP A 250 -5.54 -0.15 -42.27
N GLU A 251 -6.70 0.40 -42.59
CA GLU A 251 -7.19 1.67 -42.06
C GLU A 251 -8.65 1.56 -41.67
N ASN A 252 -9.09 2.35 -40.70
CA ASN A 252 -10.48 2.46 -40.29
C ASN A 252 -10.80 3.88 -39.79
N SER A 253 -12.01 4.31 -40.11
CA SER A 253 -12.58 5.57 -39.60
C SER A 253 -13.71 5.27 -38.59
N PHE A 254 -13.79 6.08 -37.52
CA PHE A 254 -14.82 5.97 -36.48
C PHE A 254 -15.30 7.37 -36.14
N GLY A 255 -16.62 7.55 -36.07
CA GLY A 255 -17.22 8.84 -35.75
C GLY A 255 -18.69 8.95 -36.12
N GLY A 256 -19.15 10.17 -36.22
CA GLY A 256 -20.52 10.52 -36.60
C GLY A 256 -20.57 11.70 -37.56
N SER A 257 -21.59 12.59 -37.46
CA SER A 257 -21.78 13.64 -38.44
C SER A 257 -20.99 14.91 -38.17
N ASP A 258 -20.31 15.03 -37.05
CA ASP A 258 -19.56 16.21 -36.67
C ASP A 258 -18.05 15.89 -36.53
N THR A 259 -17.33 16.60 -35.69
CA THR A 259 -15.89 16.45 -35.52
C THR A 259 -15.57 15.52 -34.41
N ASP A 260 -14.84 14.45 -34.70
CA ASP A 260 -14.36 13.45 -33.76
C ASP A 260 -12.85 13.29 -33.94
N ILE A 261 -12.04 13.46 -32.88
CA ILE A 261 -10.58 13.56 -32.97
C ILE A 261 -9.93 12.57 -31.98
N SER A 262 -9.12 11.62 -32.47
CA SER A 262 -8.28 10.75 -31.65
C SER A 262 -6.96 11.44 -31.34
N ASN A 263 -6.72 11.74 -30.07
CA ASN A 263 -5.50 12.38 -29.60
C ASN A 263 -4.46 11.39 -29.04
N SER A 264 -4.88 10.21 -28.59
CA SER A 264 -4.00 9.22 -27.98
C SER A 264 -4.39 7.80 -28.38
N ILE A 265 -3.41 6.93 -28.57
CA ILE A 265 -3.61 5.52 -28.86
C ILE A 265 -2.60 4.67 -28.07
N MET A 266 -3.03 3.50 -27.60
CA MET A 266 -2.16 2.51 -26.98
C MET A 266 -2.54 1.09 -27.41
N GLU A 267 -1.56 0.19 -27.43
CA GLU A 267 -1.78 -1.24 -27.56
C GLU A 267 -1.69 -1.93 -26.21
N ARG A 268 -2.67 -2.77 -25.94
CA ARG A 268 -2.63 -3.66 -24.78
C ARG A 268 -1.82 -4.91 -25.09
N PHE A 269 -1.41 -5.58 -23.99
CA PHE A 269 -0.67 -6.86 -24.09
C PHE A 269 -1.44 -7.96 -24.87
N ASP A 270 -2.79 -7.89 -24.96
CA ASP A 270 -3.63 -8.82 -25.73
C ASP A 270 -3.73 -8.44 -27.21
N GLY A 271 -3.02 -7.40 -27.63
CA GLY A 271 -3.05 -6.85 -28.99
C GLY A 271 -4.27 -5.99 -29.28
N SER A 272 -5.18 -5.78 -28.35
CA SER A 272 -6.27 -4.83 -28.51
C SER A 272 -5.77 -3.39 -28.38
N LEU A 273 -6.43 -2.47 -29.09
CA LEU A 273 -6.08 -1.05 -29.10
C LEU A 273 -7.12 -0.27 -28.30
N ILE A 274 -6.65 0.74 -27.57
CA ILE A 274 -7.50 1.77 -26.96
C ILE A 274 -7.16 3.07 -27.66
N CYS A 275 -8.18 3.75 -28.18
CA CYS A 275 -8.07 5.06 -28.79
C CYS A 275 -8.87 6.05 -27.96
N PHE A 276 -8.33 7.23 -27.74
CA PHE A 276 -8.92 8.24 -26.87
C PHE A 276 -8.76 9.63 -27.44
N GLY A 277 -9.77 10.45 -27.21
CA GLY A 277 -9.79 11.84 -27.63
C GLY A 277 -11.15 12.47 -27.35
N LEU A 278 -11.71 13.19 -28.30
CA LEU A 278 -13.00 13.85 -28.15
C LEU A 278 -13.97 13.48 -29.26
N ALA A 279 -15.27 13.53 -28.98
CA ALA A 279 -16.34 13.49 -29.97
C ALA A 279 -17.31 14.66 -29.81
N MET A 280 -17.58 15.36 -30.90
CA MET A 280 -18.65 16.37 -31.02
C MET A 280 -19.90 15.79 -31.68
N SER A 281 -19.81 14.58 -32.19
CA SER A 281 -20.91 13.91 -32.85
C SER A 281 -21.96 13.44 -31.87
N ASN A 282 -23.23 13.61 -32.24
CA ASN A 282 -24.39 13.13 -31.45
C ASN A 282 -25.13 11.99 -32.19
N ASN A 283 -24.45 11.27 -33.06
CA ASN A 283 -25.00 10.18 -33.89
C ASN A 283 -23.87 9.31 -34.43
N GLY A 284 -24.22 8.38 -35.30
CA GLY A 284 -23.25 7.47 -35.92
C GLY A 284 -22.79 6.40 -34.94
N LEU A 285 -21.48 6.31 -34.75
CA LEU A 285 -20.89 5.38 -33.76
C LEU A 285 -20.86 5.95 -32.35
N VAL A 286 -21.01 7.26 -32.16
CA VAL A 286 -21.13 7.89 -30.82
C VAL A 286 -22.53 7.63 -30.30
N SER A 287 -22.62 6.62 -29.39
CA SER A 287 -23.93 6.08 -28.98
C SER A 287 -24.56 6.85 -27.80
N GLU A 288 -23.75 7.47 -26.96
CA GLU A 288 -24.20 8.16 -25.74
C GLU A 288 -23.56 9.58 -25.66
N PRO A 289 -23.93 10.52 -26.55
CA PRO A 289 -23.43 11.88 -26.47
C PRO A 289 -24.02 12.61 -25.25
N LEU A 290 -23.19 13.34 -24.50
CA LEU A 290 -23.57 13.97 -23.24
C LEU A 290 -23.65 15.51 -23.37
N GLY A 291 -22.84 16.13 -24.22
CA GLY A 291 -22.70 17.58 -24.31
C GLY A 291 -22.29 18.14 -25.66
N GLU A 292 -21.52 19.25 -25.64
CA GLU A 292 -20.98 19.90 -26.86
C GLU A 292 -19.83 19.10 -27.45
N SER A 293 -18.88 18.66 -26.61
CA SER A 293 -17.85 17.68 -26.90
C SER A 293 -17.60 16.83 -25.65
N ASP A 294 -17.34 15.55 -25.84
CA ASP A 294 -17.16 14.59 -24.76
C ASP A 294 -15.84 13.83 -24.95
N PHE A 295 -15.23 13.37 -23.86
CA PHE A 295 -14.21 12.34 -23.91
C PHE A 295 -14.77 11.12 -24.61
N TRP A 296 -14.11 10.65 -25.65
CA TRP A 296 -14.55 9.49 -26.39
C TRP A 296 -13.46 8.42 -26.44
N VAL A 297 -13.81 7.23 -26.00
CA VAL A 297 -12.89 6.07 -25.94
C VAL A 297 -13.40 4.96 -26.82
N LEU A 298 -12.53 4.43 -27.66
CA LEU A 298 -12.77 3.23 -28.45
C LEU A 298 -11.86 2.11 -27.98
N LYS A 299 -12.39 0.90 -27.88
CA LYS A 299 -11.60 -0.31 -27.86
C LYS A 299 -11.75 -1.07 -29.15
N LEU A 300 -10.61 -1.40 -29.77
CA LEU A 300 -10.55 -2.16 -31.03
C LEU A 300 -9.82 -3.49 -30.78
N ASP A 301 -10.12 -4.50 -31.61
CA ASP A 301 -9.29 -5.69 -31.68
C ASP A 301 -7.98 -5.43 -32.46
N ALA A 302 -7.06 -6.38 -32.50
CA ALA A 302 -5.78 -6.27 -33.22
C ALA A 302 -5.92 -6.04 -34.75
N ASN A 303 -7.10 -6.28 -35.30
CA ASN A 303 -7.42 -6.07 -36.72
C ASN A 303 -8.13 -4.72 -36.96
N GLY A 304 -8.30 -3.90 -35.94
CA GLY A 304 -8.97 -2.61 -36.00
C GLY A 304 -10.50 -2.69 -35.94
N ASN A 305 -11.11 -3.83 -35.58
CA ASN A 305 -12.57 -3.90 -35.46
C ASN A 305 -13.01 -3.38 -34.08
N LEU A 306 -14.09 -2.61 -34.04
CA LEU A 306 -14.64 -2.04 -32.84
C LEU A 306 -15.16 -3.15 -31.90
N ILE A 307 -14.70 -3.14 -30.65
CA ILE A 307 -15.19 -4.00 -29.56
C ILE A 307 -16.23 -3.26 -28.73
N TRP A 308 -15.91 -2.06 -28.28
CA TRP A 308 -16.82 -1.16 -27.57
C TRP A 308 -16.38 0.30 -27.76
N GLU A 309 -17.31 1.22 -27.55
CA GLU A 309 -17.07 2.65 -27.43
C GLU A 309 -17.79 3.21 -26.20
N LYS A 310 -17.29 4.34 -25.65
CA LYS A 310 -17.85 5.03 -24.50
C LYS A 310 -17.53 6.52 -24.56
N SER A 311 -18.55 7.33 -24.19
CA SER A 311 -18.39 8.74 -23.91
C SER A 311 -18.40 9.03 -22.41
N TYR A 312 -17.64 10.04 -21.99
CA TYR A 312 -17.63 10.56 -20.61
C TYR A 312 -17.58 12.08 -20.69
N GLY A 313 -18.33 12.76 -19.81
CA GLY A 313 -18.41 14.22 -19.81
C GLY A 313 -19.66 14.73 -19.15
N GLY A 314 -20.05 15.94 -19.49
CA GLY A 314 -21.27 16.58 -19.06
C GLY A 314 -21.95 17.34 -20.18
N THR A 315 -22.61 18.47 -19.88
CA THR A 315 -23.39 19.20 -20.90
C THR A 315 -22.59 20.24 -21.68
N ASP A 316 -21.45 20.61 -21.17
CA ASP A 316 -20.55 21.58 -21.80
C ASP A 316 -19.38 20.84 -22.52
N SER A 317 -18.29 21.53 -22.82
CA SER A 317 -17.18 20.95 -23.57
C SER A 317 -16.22 20.18 -22.68
N ASP A 318 -15.99 18.92 -23.00
CA ASP A 318 -15.04 18.03 -22.35
C ASP A 318 -14.12 17.41 -23.43
N GLU A 319 -12.82 17.71 -23.40
CA GLU A 319 -11.89 17.34 -24.47
C GLU A 319 -10.74 16.46 -23.96
N GLY A 320 -10.61 15.25 -24.48
CA GLY A 320 -9.59 14.29 -24.10
C GLY A 320 -8.30 14.44 -24.88
N TYR A 321 -7.14 14.37 -24.19
CA TYR A 321 -5.82 14.52 -24.84
C TYR A 321 -4.88 13.35 -24.64
N SER A 322 -4.75 12.82 -23.44
CA SER A 322 -3.76 11.78 -23.13
C SER A 322 -4.33 10.70 -22.22
N MET A 323 -3.77 9.49 -22.33
CA MET A 323 -4.14 8.36 -21.49
C MET A 323 -2.95 7.49 -21.12
N ILE A 324 -3.04 6.83 -19.96
CA ILE A 324 -2.11 5.81 -19.50
C ILE A 324 -2.85 4.56 -19.04
N GLU A 325 -2.24 3.38 -19.19
CA GLU A 325 -2.73 2.14 -18.58
C GLU A 325 -2.09 1.95 -17.19
N ILE A 326 -2.92 1.65 -16.19
CA ILE A 326 -2.49 1.33 -14.84
C ILE A 326 -2.91 -0.09 -14.47
N ASN A 327 -1.99 -0.88 -13.90
CA ASN A 327 -2.26 -2.23 -13.37
C ASN A 327 -2.99 -3.19 -14.32
N SER A 328 -2.67 -3.17 -15.63
CA SER A 328 -3.15 -4.08 -16.68
C SER A 328 -4.68 -4.14 -16.89
N ASN A 329 -5.49 -3.40 -16.12
CA ASN A 329 -6.96 -3.51 -16.16
C ASN A 329 -7.71 -2.19 -16.02
N ALA A 330 -7.02 -1.05 -15.98
CA ALA A 330 -7.65 0.25 -15.86
C ALA A 330 -6.85 1.31 -16.62
N TYR A 331 -7.53 2.37 -17.04
CA TYR A 331 -6.93 3.50 -17.74
C TYR A 331 -7.20 4.77 -16.94
N ILE A 332 -6.24 5.68 -16.95
CA ILE A 332 -6.44 7.07 -16.56
C ILE A 332 -6.40 7.88 -17.83
N LEU A 333 -7.42 8.69 -18.03
CA LEU A 333 -7.64 9.60 -19.12
C LEU A 333 -7.49 11.03 -18.60
N THR A 334 -6.98 11.94 -19.39
CA THR A 334 -6.92 13.36 -19.01
C THR A 334 -7.22 14.28 -20.18
N GLY A 335 -7.64 15.48 -19.82
CA GLY A 335 -7.94 16.54 -20.74
C GLY A 335 -8.43 17.77 -20.01
N LEU A 336 -9.39 18.44 -20.57
CA LEU A 336 -10.13 19.52 -19.93
C LEU A 336 -11.60 19.16 -19.75
N SER A 337 -12.24 19.75 -18.73
CA SER A 337 -13.70 19.80 -18.63
C SER A 337 -14.18 21.22 -18.33
N GLN A 338 -15.30 21.60 -18.93
CA GLN A 338 -16.07 22.81 -18.61
C GLN A 338 -17.41 22.46 -17.94
N SER A 339 -17.70 21.18 -17.79
CA SER A 339 -18.96 20.68 -17.27
C SER A 339 -19.03 20.68 -15.75
N VAL A 340 -20.24 20.64 -15.22
CA VAL A 340 -20.55 20.54 -13.76
C VAL A 340 -21.66 19.52 -13.47
N ASN A 341 -21.82 18.53 -14.32
CA ASN A 341 -22.93 17.58 -14.23
C ASN A 341 -22.61 16.27 -14.96
N ILE A 342 -23.49 15.30 -14.83
CA ILE A 342 -23.43 13.95 -15.40
C ILE A 342 -22.22 13.18 -14.81
N ASP A 343 -21.12 13.08 -15.55
CA ASP A 343 -19.91 12.38 -15.06
C ASP A 343 -18.93 13.34 -14.35
N VAL A 344 -19.11 14.66 -14.45
CA VAL A 344 -18.27 15.69 -13.85
C VAL A 344 -18.90 16.18 -12.56
N SER A 345 -18.28 15.91 -11.42
CA SER A 345 -18.82 16.25 -10.10
C SER A 345 -18.67 17.74 -9.76
N GLU A 346 -17.59 18.37 -10.21
CA GLU A 346 -17.31 19.77 -9.97
C GLU A 346 -16.46 20.38 -11.10
N ASN A 347 -16.46 21.72 -11.19
CA ASN A 347 -15.58 22.53 -12.01
C ASN A 347 -15.16 23.72 -11.14
N LEU A 348 -13.86 24.04 -11.10
CA LEU A 348 -13.28 25.02 -10.20
C LEU A 348 -13.22 26.42 -10.82
N GLY A 349 -13.36 26.51 -12.16
CA GLY A 349 -13.22 27.76 -12.85
C GLY A 349 -13.72 27.78 -14.30
N GLY A 350 -12.83 28.04 -15.24
CA GLY A 350 -13.08 28.07 -16.67
C GLY A 350 -13.17 26.67 -17.27
N SER A 351 -12.03 26.13 -17.64
CA SER A 351 -11.81 24.71 -17.90
C SER A 351 -10.76 24.23 -16.95
N ASP A 352 -10.93 23.01 -16.42
CA ASP A 352 -10.01 22.42 -15.46
C ASP A 352 -9.44 21.09 -15.99
N PHE A 353 -8.27 20.67 -15.48
CA PHE A 353 -7.77 19.33 -15.71
C PHE A 353 -8.82 18.33 -15.23
N TRP A 354 -9.33 17.54 -16.14
CA TRP A 354 -10.23 16.47 -15.79
C TRP A 354 -9.56 15.12 -15.95
N LEU A 355 -9.55 14.35 -14.87
CA LEU A 355 -8.93 13.04 -14.76
C LEU A 355 -10.04 12.01 -14.60
N VAL A 356 -10.05 11.00 -15.46
CA VAL A 356 -11.09 9.97 -15.48
C VAL A 356 -10.43 8.60 -15.42
N LYS A 357 -10.79 7.77 -14.43
CA LYS A 357 -10.38 6.38 -14.40
C LYS A 357 -11.50 5.47 -14.84
N ILE A 358 -11.20 4.61 -15.80
CA ILE A 358 -12.10 3.60 -16.31
C ILE A 358 -11.49 2.19 -16.17
N ASP A 359 -12.34 1.17 -16.06
CA ASP A 359 -11.91 -0.23 -16.10
C ASP A 359 -11.66 -0.69 -17.55
N SER A 360 -11.19 -1.92 -17.73
CA SER A 360 -10.92 -2.52 -19.05
C SER A 360 -12.16 -2.73 -19.93
N MET A 361 -13.37 -2.57 -19.37
CA MET A 361 -14.65 -2.65 -20.07
C MET A 361 -15.24 -1.26 -20.36
N GLY A 362 -14.55 -0.18 -19.98
CA GLY A 362 -15.00 1.19 -20.13
C GLY A 362 -16.00 1.64 -19.06
N ASN A 363 -16.08 0.99 -17.91
CA ASN A 363 -16.92 1.50 -16.82
C ASN A 363 -16.15 2.55 -16.03
N LEU A 364 -16.80 3.69 -15.76
CA LEU A 364 -16.25 4.74 -14.91
C LEU A 364 -16.02 4.21 -13.49
N ILE A 365 -14.82 4.38 -12.98
CA ILE A 365 -14.43 3.99 -11.61
C ILE A 365 -14.43 5.22 -10.70
N TRP A 366 -13.77 6.28 -11.13
CA TRP A 366 -13.76 7.59 -10.49
C TRP A 366 -13.41 8.68 -11.52
N GLU A 367 -13.75 9.90 -11.18
CA GLU A 367 -13.28 11.11 -11.85
C GLU A 367 -12.75 12.10 -10.82
N ASN A 368 -11.92 13.02 -11.25
CA ASN A 368 -11.35 14.08 -10.42
C ASN A 368 -11.05 15.31 -11.25
N THR A 369 -11.43 16.46 -10.72
CA THR A 369 -11.12 17.76 -11.31
C THR A 369 -10.04 18.44 -10.47
N ILE A 370 -8.98 18.92 -11.10
CA ILE A 370 -7.93 19.70 -10.43
C ILE A 370 -7.65 20.96 -11.26
N GLY A 371 -7.39 22.07 -10.59
CA GLY A 371 -7.18 23.36 -11.24
C GLY A 371 -7.46 24.53 -10.32
N GLY A 372 -7.96 25.61 -10.88
CA GLY A 372 -8.32 26.80 -10.12
C GLY A 372 -9.41 27.63 -10.79
N SER A 373 -9.49 28.91 -10.45
CA SER A 373 -10.63 29.76 -10.90
C SER A 373 -10.57 30.20 -12.35
N SER A 374 -9.55 29.82 -13.12
CA SER A 374 -9.36 30.24 -14.50
C SER A 374 -9.32 29.02 -15.46
N GLU A 375 -8.54 29.11 -16.52
CA GLU A 375 -8.42 28.03 -17.52
C GLU A 375 -7.21 27.15 -17.21
N ASP A 376 -7.44 25.86 -17.03
CA ASP A 376 -6.45 24.84 -16.77
C ASP A 376 -6.69 23.65 -17.72
N ILE A 377 -5.69 23.25 -18.51
CA ILE A 377 -5.83 22.22 -19.55
C ILE A 377 -4.68 21.21 -19.44
N SER A 378 -5.00 19.93 -19.19
CA SER A 378 -4.04 18.84 -19.18
C SER A 378 -3.86 18.30 -20.61
N TYR A 379 -2.64 18.36 -21.13
CA TYR A 379 -2.32 17.82 -22.46
C TYR A 379 -1.67 16.43 -22.40
N CYS A 380 -1.01 16.07 -21.32
CA CYS A 380 -0.27 14.83 -21.25
C CYS A 380 -0.28 14.19 -19.85
N LEU A 381 -0.15 12.85 -19.87
CA LEU A 381 0.02 12.00 -18.70
C LEU A 381 1.25 11.11 -18.88
N THR A 382 1.98 10.86 -17.81
CA THR A 382 3.00 9.80 -17.76
C THR A 382 2.95 9.05 -16.45
N LEU A 383 3.16 7.72 -16.50
CA LEU A 383 3.30 6.89 -15.32
C LEU A 383 4.73 7.02 -14.78
N THR A 384 4.90 7.09 -13.46
CA THR A 384 6.20 7.12 -12.82
C THR A 384 6.56 5.76 -12.22
N ASN A 385 7.87 5.51 -12.02
CA ASN A 385 8.38 4.23 -11.53
C ASN A 385 7.94 3.89 -10.09
N ASP A 386 7.37 4.85 -9.37
CA ASP A 386 6.82 4.71 -8.03
C ASP A 386 5.29 4.45 -8.00
N ASP A 387 4.73 4.03 -9.14
CA ASP A 387 3.31 3.75 -9.35
C ASP A 387 2.38 4.98 -9.20
N ASN A 388 2.96 6.20 -9.21
CA ASN A 388 2.24 7.46 -9.32
C ASN A 388 2.19 7.92 -10.78
N PHE A 389 1.57 9.06 -11.06
CA PHE A 389 1.55 9.62 -12.41
C PHE A 389 1.67 11.14 -12.38
N ILE A 390 2.15 11.68 -13.49
CA ILE A 390 2.25 13.11 -13.73
C ILE A 390 1.19 13.53 -14.75
N ALA A 391 0.43 14.56 -14.43
CA ALA A 391 -0.37 15.31 -15.38
C ALA A 391 0.32 16.65 -15.64
N ALA A 392 0.44 17.02 -16.90
CA ALA A 392 1.04 18.30 -17.27
C ALA A 392 0.28 18.99 -18.41
N GLY A 393 0.35 20.32 -18.42
CA GLY A 393 -0.34 21.14 -19.38
C GLY A 393 -0.18 22.62 -19.10
N ILE A 394 -1.24 23.36 -19.19
CA ILE A 394 -1.26 24.82 -18.96
C ILE A 394 -2.17 25.18 -17.81
N SER A 395 -1.80 26.23 -17.08
CA SER A 395 -2.68 26.88 -16.13
C SER A 395 -2.64 28.40 -16.29
N TYR A 396 -3.81 29.04 -16.13
CA TYR A 396 -3.96 30.49 -16.01
C TYR A 396 -4.48 30.85 -14.60
N SER A 397 -4.57 29.89 -13.73
CA SER A 397 -5.04 30.01 -12.35
C SER A 397 -3.92 30.46 -11.38
N THR A 398 -4.31 31.03 -10.25
CA THR A 398 -3.41 31.46 -9.18
C THR A 398 -3.98 31.09 -7.80
N ASP A 399 -4.90 30.13 -7.74
CA ASP A 399 -5.65 29.75 -6.55
C ASP A 399 -6.08 28.28 -6.59
N VAL A 400 -6.72 27.83 -5.54
CA VAL A 400 -7.19 26.45 -5.33
C VAL A 400 -6.02 25.48 -5.35
N ASP A 401 -5.86 24.67 -6.38
CA ASP A 401 -4.78 23.66 -6.50
C ASP A 401 -3.50 24.24 -7.12
N VAL A 402 -3.54 25.47 -7.65
CA VAL A 402 -2.39 26.12 -8.30
C VAL A 402 -1.76 27.11 -7.34
N SER A 403 -0.63 26.70 -6.73
CA SER A 403 0.03 27.49 -5.69
C SER A 403 1.04 28.52 -6.23
N GLU A 404 1.65 28.24 -7.38
CA GLU A 404 2.68 29.07 -8.00
C GLU A 404 2.35 29.33 -9.46
N SER A 405 2.22 30.60 -9.86
CA SER A 405 2.08 30.97 -11.25
C SER A 405 2.60 32.37 -11.54
N TYR A 406 3.05 32.57 -12.77
CA TYR A 406 3.34 33.89 -13.35
C TYR A 406 2.07 34.48 -14.00
N THR A 407 2.15 35.69 -14.51
CA THR A 407 1.04 36.25 -15.31
C THR A 407 1.07 35.65 -16.71
N GLY A 408 -0.02 35.07 -17.18
CA GLY A 408 -0.11 34.38 -18.48
C GLY A 408 -0.40 32.88 -18.32
N TYR A 409 -0.37 32.15 -19.40
CA TYR A 409 -0.39 30.67 -19.33
C TYR A 409 0.98 30.17 -18.88
N ASN A 410 0.99 29.29 -17.90
CA ASN A 410 2.21 28.67 -17.41
C ASN A 410 2.18 27.17 -17.63
N TYR A 411 3.33 26.53 -17.74
CA TYR A 411 3.41 25.10 -17.51
C TYR A 411 2.82 24.81 -16.13
N TRP A 412 1.89 23.92 -16.06
CA TRP A 412 1.45 23.36 -14.80
C TRP A 412 1.68 21.88 -14.80
N VAL A 413 2.43 21.40 -13.80
CA VAL A 413 2.87 20.03 -13.66
C VAL A 413 2.45 19.55 -12.30
N ALA A 414 1.61 18.53 -12.23
CA ALA A 414 1.12 17.94 -11.00
C ALA A 414 1.48 16.46 -10.95
N LYS A 415 2.11 16.03 -9.86
CA LYS A 415 2.27 14.62 -9.53
C LYS A 415 1.10 14.18 -8.67
N LEU A 416 0.42 13.13 -9.13
CA LEU A 416 -0.73 12.57 -8.46
C LEU A 416 -0.46 11.13 -8.07
N GLY A 417 -1.02 10.71 -6.93
CA GLY A 417 -0.84 9.35 -6.43
C GLY A 417 -1.92 8.90 -5.48
N PHE A 418 -1.93 7.60 -5.26
CA PHE A 418 -2.88 6.95 -4.33
C PHE A 418 -2.24 6.85 -2.96
N CYS A 419 -2.67 7.71 -2.07
CA CYS A 419 -2.07 7.84 -0.76
C CYS A 419 -2.60 6.77 0.19
N ASN A 420 -1.69 6.23 1.00
CA ASN A 420 -2.01 5.23 2.01
C ASN A 420 -1.59 5.69 3.41
N THR A 421 -1.02 6.88 3.51
CA THR A 421 -0.60 7.40 4.80
C THR A 421 -1.82 7.89 5.55
N LYS A 422 -2.06 7.28 6.70
CA LYS A 422 -3.10 7.73 7.61
C LYS A 422 -2.55 8.83 8.49
N TYR A 423 -3.34 9.86 8.62
CA TYR A 423 -3.17 10.93 9.59
C TYR A 423 -4.40 10.99 10.47
N PHE A 424 -4.26 11.40 11.70
CA PHE A 424 -5.28 11.38 12.73
C PHE A 424 -5.59 12.80 13.17
N ALA A 425 -6.89 13.09 13.35
CA ALA A 425 -7.29 14.43 13.78
C ALA A 425 -6.66 14.78 15.11
N ASP A 426 -6.14 16.00 15.21
CA ASP A 426 -5.55 16.63 16.38
C ASP A 426 -6.36 17.91 16.64
N VAL A 427 -7.45 17.76 17.41
CA VAL A 427 -8.46 18.81 17.57
C VAL A 427 -8.04 19.82 18.62
N ASP A 428 -7.30 19.39 19.64
CA ASP A 428 -6.84 20.26 20.71
C ASP A 428 -5.43 20.83 20.49
N GLY A 429 -4.66 20.25 19.53
CA GLY A 429 -3.40 20.79 19.03
C GLY A 429 -2.19 20.41 19.88
N ASP A 430 -2.24 19.28 20.59
CA ASP A 430 -1.16 18.79 21.46
C ASP A 430 -0.11 17.96 20.73
N GLY A 431 -0.39 17.57 19.48
CA GLY A 431 0.52 16.82 18.61
C GLY A 431 0.26 15.30 18.57
N TYR A 432 -0.78 14.81 19.24
CA TYR A 432 -1.28 13.46 19.18
C TYR A 432 -2.71 13.48 18.60
N GLY A 433 -3.18 12.38 18.05
CA GLY A 433 -4.46 12.34 17.35
C GLY A 433 -5.34 11.15 17.71
N ASP A 434 -6.65 11.31 17.49
CA ASP A 434 -7.65 10.28 17.73
C ASP A 434 -7.57 9.15 16.69
N VAL A 435 -7.31 7.93 17.14
CA VAL A 435 -7.28 6.71 16.31
C VAL A 435 -8.57 6.43 15.56
N ASN A 436 -9.71 6.98 16.00
CA ASN A 436 -11.03 6.80 15.38
C ASN A 436 -11.39 7.89 14.36
N SER A 437 -10.56 8.93 14.25
CA SER A 437 -10.77 10.08 13.37
C SER A 437 -9.60 10.21 12.41
N ASP A 438 -9.51 9.28 11.42
CA ASP A 438 -8.41 9.24 10.46
C ASP A 438 -8.78 9.84 9.11
N SER A 439 -7.78 10.41 8.44
CA SER A 439 -7.78 10.81 7.05
C SER A 439 -6.63 10.14 6.31
N ILE A 440 -6.83 9.76 5.07
CA ILE A 440 -5.77 9.22 4.22
C ILE A 440 -5.35 10.34 3.26
N SER A 441 -4.08 10.73 3.29
CA SER A 441 -3.55 11.81 2.43
C SER A 441 -2.08 11.56 2.08
N CYS A 442 -1.60 12.20 0.99
CA CYS A 442 -0.18 12.20 0.59
C CYS A 442 0.66 13.18 1.41
N SER A 443 0.06 14.19 1.94
CA SER A 443 0.69 15.20 2.80
C SER A 443 -0.09 15.32 4.10
N LEU A 444 0.57 15.82 5.13
CA LEU A 444 -0.07 16.05 6.42
C LEU A 444 -1.17 17.11 6.31
N PRO A 445 -2.46 16.77 6.47
CA PRO A 445 -3.54 17.75 6.42
C PRO A 445 -3.47 18.71 7.62
N ILE A 446 -3.98 19.92 7.44
CA ILE A 446 -4.05 20.90 8.55
C ILE A 446 -4.98 20.37 9.64
N GLY A 447 -4.52 20.37 10.90
CA GLY A 447 -5.27 19.85 12.04
C GLY A 447 -5.22 18.32 12.17
N PHE A 448 -4.23 17.67 11.53
CA PHE A 448 -3.97 16.25 11.65
C PHE A 448 -2.51 16.01 12.03
N VAL A 449 -2.23 14.86 12.63
CA VAL A 449 -0.89 14.38 12.99
C VAL A 449 -0.68 12.94 12.52
N ALA A 450 0.58 12.50 12.52
CA ALA A 450 0.91 11.11 12.17
C ALA A 450 0.74 10.13 13.35
N ASP A 451 0.68 10.64 14.54
CA ASP A 451 0.49 9.87 15.76
C ASP A 451 -1.02 9.65 16.00
N SER A 452 -1.40 8.47 16.48
CA SER A 452 -2.79 8.07 16.71
C SER A 452 -3.04 7.65 18.15
N THR A 453 -2.21 8.08 19.07
CA THR A 453 -2.16 7.54 20.43
C THR A 453 -2.86 8.40 21.46
N ASP A 454 -3.53 9.46 21.04
CA ASP A 454 -4.38 10.25 21.92
C ASP A 454 -5.63 9.48 22.34
N CYS A 455 -5.93 9.51 23.62
CA CYS A 455 -7.14 8.91 24.18
C CYS A 455 -8.24 9.94 24.48
N ASN A 456 -7.93 11.24 24.35
CA ASN A 456 -8.91 12.32 24.52
C ASN A 456 -8.57 13.60 23.72
N ASP A 457 -8.69 13.53 22.42
CA ASP A 457 -8.46 14.58 21.40
C ASP A 457 -9.29 15.90 21.57
N LEU A 458 -9.76 16.15 22.78
CA LEU A 458 -10.46 17.39 23.16
C LEU A 458 -9.81 18.09 24.36
N ASN A 459 -8.69 17.55 24.87
CA ASN A 459 -8.07 18.04 26.09
C ASN A 459 -6.55 17.90 26.05
N ASP A 460 -5.86 18.94 25.69
CA ASP A 460 -4.41 19.10 25.52
C ASP A 460 -3.52 18.74 26.74
N VAL A 461 -4.10 18.25 27.83
CA VAL A 461 -3.41 17.73 29.02
C VAL A 461 -3.74 16.26 29.30
N ILE A 462 -4.22 15.55 28.30
CA ILE A 462 -4.43 14.09 28.31
C ILE A 462 -3.85 13.53 27.02
N HIS A 463 -2.59 13.09 27.04
CA HIS A 463 -1.90 12.55 25.88
C HIS A 463 -0.72 11.67 26.29
N PRO A 464 -0.15 10.83 25.40
CA PRO A 464 1.01 10.00 25.71
C PRO A 464 2.19 10.75 26.32
N PHE A 465 2.92 10.06 27.21
CA PHE A 465 4.12 10.55 27.91
C PHE A 465 3.86 11.58 29.02
N LEU A 466 2.63 11.82 29.37
CA LEU A 466 2.33 12.54 30.64
C LEU A 466 2.52 11.61 31.84
N THR A 467 2.36 12.17 33.01
CA THR A 467 2.35 11.41 34.28
C THR A 467 0.93 11.43 34.78
N ASP A 468 0.38 10.25 35.08
CA ASP A 468 -0.97 10.15 35.61
C ASP A 468 -1.09 10.85 36.96
N ILE A 469 -2.11 11.66 37.06
CA ILE A 469 -2.49 12.28 38.32
C ILE A 469 -3.74 11.60 38.87
N CYS A 470 -3.90 11.63 40.16
CA CYS A 470 -5.02 10.99 40.85
C CYS A 470 -6.37 11.66 40.56
N ASN A 471 -6.98 11.36 39.40
CA ASN A 471 -8.24 11.95 38.93
C ASN A 471 -9.23 10.93 38.35
N SER A 472 -8.86 9.64 38.35
CA SER A 472 -9.60 8.53 37.77
C SER A 472 -9.69 8.59 36.22
N ILE A 473 -8.72 9.25 35.59
CA ILE A 473 -8.54 9.34 34.14
C ILE A 473 -7.16 8.77 33.83
N ASP A 474 -7.03 8.12 32.70
CA ASP A 474 -5.77 7.72 32.10
C ASP A 474 -5.19 8.94 31.38
N ASP A 475 -4.40 9.74 32.09
CA ASP A 475 -3.88 11.01 31.56
C ASP A 475 -2.72 10.79 30.56
N ASN A 476 -2.07 9.63 30.60
CA ASN A 476 -0.92 9.28 29.73
C ASN A 476 -1.26 8.30 28.62
N CYS A 477 -2.52 7.93 28.48
CA CYS A 477 -3.06 7.08 27.40
C CYS A 477 -2.39 5.69 27.28
N ASN A 478 -1.88 5.13 28.37
CA ASN A 478 -1.22 3.82 28.33
C ASN A 478 -2.16 2.64 28.63
N GLY A 479 -3.42 2.91 28.95
CA GLY A 479 -4.46 1.93 29.22
C GLY A 479 -4.60 1.55 30.71
N SER A 480 -3.83 2.16 31.57
CA SER A 480 -3.98 2.10 33.03
C SER A 480 -4.57 3.43 33.51
N ILE A 481 -5.06 3.49 34.72
CA ILE A 481 -5.64 4.71 35.30
C ILE A 481 -4.90 5.02 36.59
N ASP A 482 -4.39 6.23 36.72
CA ASP A 482 -3.73 6.75 37.92
C ASP A 482 -2.49 5.94 38.38
N GLU A 483 -1.80 5.15 37.52
CA GLU A 483 -0.73 4.24 37.98
C GLU A 483 0.55 4.95 38.44
N ASP A 484 0.80 6.16 37.95
CA ASP A 484 1.92 6.99 38.40
C ASP A 484 1.58 7.78 39.67
N ALA A 485 0.31 7.79 40.07
CA ALA A 485 -0.13 8.45 41.28
C ALA A 485 0.41 7.73 42.51
N ILE A 486 0.73 8.48 43.55
CA ILE A 486 1.19 7.88 44.80
C ILE A 486 -0.01 7.29 45.52
N PHE A 487 -0.19 5.99 45.38
CA PHE A 487 -1.21 5.26 46.10
C PHE A 487 -0.77 4.96 47.54
N GLN A 488 -1.68 5.19 48.45
CA GLN A 488 -1.52 4.83 49.87
C GLN A 488 -2.56 3.80 50.23
N THR A 489 -2.16 2.84 51.05
CA THR A 489 -3.10 1.88 51.63
C THR A 489 -3.77 2.53 52.84
N TYR A 490 -5.07 2.56 52.79
CA TYR A 490 -5.93 3.01 53.89
C TYR A 490 -6.64 1.83 54.47
N PHE A 491 -6.82 1.82 55.78
CA PHE A 491 -7.45 0.76 56.55
C PHE A 491 -8.73 1.29 57.16
N LEU A 492 -9.79 0.48 57.10
CA LEU A 492 -11.09 0.87 57.66
C LEU A 492 -10.94 1.11 59.15
N ASP A 493 -11.46 2.22 59.64
CA ASP A 493 -11.58 2.62 61.04
C ASP A 493 -13.09 2.74 61.34
N PHE A 494 -13.67 1.62 61.76
CA PHE A 494 -15.14 1.50 61.87
C PHE A 494 -15.67 2.10 63.19
N ASP A 495 -14.89 2.08 64.25
CA ASP A 495 -15.26 2.60 65.55
C ASP A 495 -14.72 4.02 65.84
N ASP A 496 -13.96 4.56 64.88
CA ASP A 496 -13.45 5.96 64.85
C ASP A 496 -12.46 6.26 66.00
N ASP A 497 -11.61 5.25 66.34
CA ASP A 497 -10.61 5.39 67.38
C ASP A 497 -9.24 5.88 66.87
N GLY A 498 -9.07 5.95 65.59
CA GLY A 498 -7.88 6.42 64.89
C GLY A 498 -6.90 5.29 64.51
N PHE A 499 -7.26 4.04 64.72
CA PHE A 499 -6.57 2.86 64.23
C PHE A 499 -7.49 2.07 63.31
N GLY A 500 -6.96 1.42 62.31
CA GLY A 500 -7.73 0.67 61.35
C GLY A 500 -7.41 -0.80 61.36
N THR A 501 -8.32 -1.62 60.78
CA THR A 501 -8.14 -3.06 60.75
C THR A 501 -7.34 -3.52 59.52
N LEU A 502 -6.40 -4.46 59.74
CA LEU A 502 -5.65 -5.10 58.66
C LEU A 502 -6.55 -5.94 57.71
N SER A 503 -7.74 -6.32 58.14
CA SER A 503 -8.63 -7.21 57.41
C SER A 503 -9.46 -6.48 56.32
N GLN A 504 -9.50 -5.17 56.36
CA GLN A 504 -10.26 -4.33 55.39
C GLN A 504 -9.43 -3.13 54.98
N ASP A 505 -8.62 -3.34 53.95
CA ASP A 505 -7.81 -2.30 53.36
C ASP A 505 -8.36 -1.87 52.00
N THR A 506 -8.02 -0.67 51.60
CA THR A 506 -8.22 -0.17 50.27
C THR A 506 -7.05 0.69 49.83
N VAL A 507 -6.75 0.67 48.57
CA VAL A 507 -5.65 1.48 48.03
C VAL A 507 -6.23 2.66 47.29
N SER A 508 -5.82 3.85 47.68
CA SER A 508 -6.28 5.09 47.04
C SER A 508 -5.18 6.13 47.01
N CYS A 509 -5.18 6.92 45.98
CA CYS A 509 -4.34 8.09 45.92
C CYS A 509 -5.00 9.33 46.55
N ASN A 510 -6.27 9.24 46.96
CA ASN A 510 -7.00 10.27 47.67
C ASN A 510 -7.39 9.78 49.07
N PHE A 511 -7.49 10.72 50.02
CA PHE A 511 -8.00 10.42 51.37
C PHE A 511 -9.44 9.89 51.32
N ILE A 512 -9.69 8.81 52.04
CA ILE A 512 -11.01 8.17 52.13
C ILE A 512 -11.58 8.40 53.49
N VAL A 513 -12.79 8.94 53.60
CA VAL A 513 -13.48 9.18 54.87
C VAL A 513 -13.83 7.86 55.53
N GLY A 514 -13.51 7.71 56.84
CA GLY A 514 -13.72 6.48 57.58
C GLY A 514 -12.57 5.48 57.46
N TYR A 515 -11.42 5.93 56.92
CA TYR A 515 -10.21 5.12 56.80
C TYR A 515 -9.00 5.88 57.35
N VAL A 516 -8.05 5.13 57.86
CA VAL A 516 -6.79 5.66 58.43
C VAL A 516 -5.56 5.03 57.77
N LEU A 517 -4.38 5.60 57.93
CA LEU A 517 -3.13 5.13 57.31
C LEU A 517 -2.42 4.02 58.09
N ASN A 518 -2.94 3.58 59.19
CA ASN A 518 -2.36 2.52 60.00
C ASN A 518 -3.33 1.35 60.12
N SER A 519 -2.81 0.14 60.28
CA SER A 519 -3.56 -1.10 60.39
C SER A 519 -3.36 -1.79 61.73
N LEU A 520 -3.28 -1.01 62.74
CA LEU A 520 -2.81 -1.47 64.06
C LEU A 520 -3.93 -1.93 64.98
N ASP A 521 -5.18 -1.77 64.57
CA ASP A 521 -6.35 -2.20 65.31
C ASP A 521 -6.56 -3.70 65.17
N CYS A 522 -6.71 -4.38 66.28
CA CYS A 522 -7.02 -5.80 66.34
C CYS A 522 -8.52 -6.09 66.50
N ASN A 523 -9.33 -5.08 66.82
CA ASN A 523 -10.78 -5.22 66.90
C ASN A 523 -11.55 -3.94 66.58
N ASP A 524 -11.60 -3.60 65.34
CA ASP A 524 -12.22 -2.41 64.67
C ASP A 524 -13.75 -2.23 64.96
N PHE A 525 -14.27 -2.87 65.99
CA PHE A 525 -15.63 -2.73 66.48
C PHE A 525 -15.70 -2.36 67.96
N ASP A 526 -14.56 -2.19 68.63
CA ASP A 526 -14.49 -1.89 70.07
C ASP A 526 -13.42 -0.83 70.34
N LEU A 527 -13.83 0.40 70.47
CA LEU A 527 -13.02 1.59 70.77
C LEU A 527 -12.03 1.44 71.97
N LEU A 528 -12.15 0.39 72.77
CA LEU A 528 -11.31 0.08 73.89
C LEU A 528 -10.23 -0.98 73.63
N THR A 529 -10.24 -1.58 72.45
CA THR A 529 -9.28 -2.61 72.01
C THR A 529 -8.43 -2.02 70.85
N ASN A 530 -7.33 -1.37 71.22
CA ASN A 530 -6.41 -0.70 70.28
C ASN A 530 -4.99 -0.64 70.87
N PRO A 531 -3.96 -0.31 70.09
CA PRO A 531 -2.56 -0.30 70.60
C PRO A 531 -2.23 0.58 71.79
N LEU A 532 -3.17 1.35 72.27
CA LEU A 532 -2.99 2.22 73.47
C LEU A 532 -3.77 1.73 74.70
N SER A 533 -4.51 0.64 74.62
CA SER A 533 -5.32 0.06 75.65
C SER A 533 -4.46 -0.67 76.70
N LEU A 534 -5.02 -1.02 77.83
CA LEU A 534 -4.37 -1.77 78.90
C LEU A 534 -4.99 -3.17 79.04
N GLU A 535 -4.18 -4.21 79.21
CA GLU A 535 -4.62 -5.59 79.39
C GLU A 535 -5.51 -5.85 80.60
N ILE A 536 -6.58 -6.61 80.32
CA ILE A 536 -7.50 -7.12 81.31
C ILE A 536 -7.63 -8.62 81.09
N CYS A 537 -7.67 -9.45 82.20
CA CYS A 537 -7.78 -10.90 82.06
C CYS A 537 -9.16 -11.31 81.48
N ASN A 538 -9.33 -11.26 80.19
CA ASN A 538 -10.57 -11.54 79.44
C ASN A 538 -10.37 -12.47 78.25
N SER A 539 -9.14 -12.97 78.09
CA SER A 539 -8.70 -13.74 76.92
C SER A 539 -8.76 -12.96 75.60
N ILE A 540 -8.65 -11.65 75.63
CA ILE A 540 -8.57 -10.75 74.53
C ILE A 540 -7.24 -10.02 74.63
N ASP A 541 -6.59 -9.76 73.52
CA ASP A 541 -5.45 -8.87 73.43
C ASP A 541 -6.02 -7.43 73.24
N ASP A 542 -6.13 -6.77 74.46
CA ASP A 542 -6.77 -5.42 74.44
C ASP A 542 -5.84 -4.34 73.91
N ASN A 543 -4.53 -4.53 73.91
CA ASN A 543 -3.57 -3.56 73.46
C ASN A 543 -2.93 -3.89 72.10
N CYS A 544 -3.43 -4.93 71.41
CA CYS A 544 -3.03 -5.32 70.05
C CYS A 544 -1.54 -5.63 69.85
N ASN A 545 -0.88 -6.12 70.88
CA ASN A 545 0.56 -6.43 70.89
C ASN A 545 0.86 -7.90 70.58
N ILE A 546 -0.16 -8.74 70.27
CA ILE A 546 -0.15 -10.17 69.99
C ILE A 546 0.03 -11.04 71.28
N GLU A 547 0.16 -10.43 72.39
CA GLU A 547 0.17 -11.15 73.67
C GLU A 547 -1.21 -10.97 74.34
N ILE A 548 -1.80 -12.00 74.85
CA ILE A 548 -3.14 -11.97 75.47
C ILE A 548 -2.96 -12.03 76.95
N ASP A 549 -3.61 -11.09 77.67
CA ASP A 549 -3.56 -11.04 79.13
C ASP A 549 -2.11 -10.95 79.67
N GLU A 550 -1.13 -10.38 78.96
CA GLU A 550 0.25 -10.30 79.37
C GLU A 550 0.41 -9.32 80.54
N GLY A 551 1.42 -9.63 81.32
CA GLY A 551 1.64 -8.89 82.60
C GLY A 551 0.77 -9.34 83.73
N LEU A 552 -0.15 -10.26 83.52
CA LEU A 552 -0.98 -10.94 84.45
C LEU A 552 -0.35 -12.29 84.86
N LEU A 553 -0.69 -12.88 86.03
CA LEU A 553 -0.23 -14.20 86.40
C LEU A 553 -1.03 -15.27 85.67
N VAL A 554 -0.36 -16.06 84.80
CA VAL A 554 -1.00 -17.06 83.95
C VAL A 554 -0.42 -18.46 84.08
N PHE A 555 -1.23 -19.49 83.82
CA PHE A 555 -0.91 -20.91 83.85
C PHE A 555 -1.08 -21.52 82.48
N THR A 556 -0.20 -22.45 82.08
CA THR A 556 -0.31 -23.17 80.80
C THR A 556 -0.72 -24.60 81.02
N LEU A 557 -1.79 -25.07 80.39
CA LEU A 557 -2.33 -26.42 80.46
C LEU A 557 -2.56 -26.93 78.99
N TYR A 558 -2.45 -28.27 78.74
CA TYR A 558 -2.57 -28.95 77.47
C TYR A 558 -3.77 -29.90 77.47
N ILE A 559 -4.53 -29.95 76.35
CA ILE A 559 -5.67 -30.84 76.24
C ILE A 559 -5.23 -32.32 76.17
N ASP A 560 -5.94 -33.19 76.81
CA ASP A 560 -5.82 -34.66 76.78
C ASP A 560 -7.18 -35.21 76.35
N ALA A 561 -7.37 -35.32 75.00
CA ALA A 561 -8.67 -35.59 74.39
C ALA A 561 -8.98 -37.07 74.26
N ASP A 562 -8.00 -37.96 74.19
CA ASP A 562 -8.17 -39.42 74.13
C ASP A 562 -7.93 -40.17 75.44
N GLY A 563 -7.40 -39.49 76.47
CA GLY A 563 -7.32 -39.95 77.83
C GLY A 563 -6.14 -40.89 78.13
N ASP A 564 -5.04 -40.80 77.31
CA ASP A 564 -3.84 -41.65 77.50
C ASP A 564 -2.80 -41.06 78.44
N THR A 565 -3.03 -39.88 78.99
CA THR A 565 -2.22 -39.09 79.90
C THR A 565 -1.07 -38.29 79.31
N TYR A 566 -0.95 -38.28 77.98
CA TYR A 566 -0.16 -37.32 77.22
C TYR A 566 -1.08 -36.27 76.67
N GLY A 567 -0.66 -35.04 76.64
CA GLY A 567 -1.47 -33.92 76.10
C GLY A 567 -0.91 -33.41 74.82
N ASN A 568 -1.79 -32.88 73.97
CA ASN A 568 -1.49 -32.33 72.66
C ASN A 568 -0.58 -31.10 72.78
N PRO A 569 0.67 -31.15 72.29
CA PRO A 569 1.58 -30.02 72.38
C PRO A 569 1.06 -28.79 71.58
N ASP A 570 0.15 -29.03 70.60
CA ASP A 570 -0.41 -27.98 69.75
C ASP A 570 -1.68 -27.38 70.35
N VAL A 571 -2.23 -27.92 71.42
CA VAL A 571 -3.45 -27.43 72.04
C VAL A 571 -3.22 -27.11 73.51
N GLU A 572 -2.60 -25.98 73.69
CA GLU A 572 -2.39 -25.43 75.04
C GLU A 572 -3.46 -24.36 75.37
N ILE A 573 -3.73 -24.18 76.59
CA ILE A 573 -4.50 -23.06 77.10
C ILE A 573 -3.66 -22.32 78.13
N ILE A 574 -3.54 -21.05 77.93
CA ILE A 574 -2.94 -20.12 78.90
C ILE A 574 -4.11 -19.42 79.59
N THR A 575 -4.15 -19.53 80.88
CA THR A 575 -5.29 -19.03 81.63
C THR A 575 -4.83 -18.44 82.96
N CYS A 576 -5.59 -17.52 83.48
CA CYS A 576 -5.40 -17.01 84.83
C CYS A 576 -5.95 -17.98 85.95
N GLU A 577 -6.51 -19.12 85.56
CA GLU A 577 -7.04 -20.14 86.41
C GLU A 577 -6.06 -21.33 86.57
N GLU A 578 -5.83 -21.83 87.77
CA GLU A 578 -4.79 -22.80 88.14
C GLU A 578 -5.09 -24.27 87.75
N ALA A 579 -6.33 -24.61 87.30
CA ALA A 579 -6.70 -25.94 86.84
C ALA A 579 -8.02 -25.97 86.10
N ILE A 580 -8.05 -26.62 84.90
CA ILE A 580 -9.23 -26.83 84.02
C ILE A 580 -9.41 -28.34 83.75
N ILE A 581 -10.67 -28.87 83.83
CA ILE A 581 -10.97 -30.30 83.66
C ILE A 581 -10.76 -30.70 82.18
N GLY A 582 -9.98 -31.80 81.93
CA GLY A 582 -9.66 -32.32 80.60
C GLY A 582 -8.36 -31.75 80.06
N TYR A 583 -7.57 -31.11 80.85
CA TYR A 583 -6.24 -30.60 80.48
C TYR A 583 -5.17 -31.10 81.46
N VAL A 584 -4.01 -31.43 80.97
CA VAL A 584 -2.84 -31.91 81.75
C VAL A 584 -1.64 -30.95 81.53
N THR A 585 -0.63 -31.12 82.37
CA THR A 585 0.61 -30.32 82.30
C THR A 585 1.69 -30.88 81.34
N ASN A 586 1.44 -32.06 80.78
CA ASN A 586 2.35 -32.76 79.86
C ASN A 586 1.92 -32.53 78.39
N ASN A 587 2.84 -32.30 77.50
CA ASN A 587 2.60 -31.86 76.09
C ASN A 587 3.32 -32.73 75.07
N SER A 588 3.44 -34.02 75.29
CA SER A 588 4.29 -34.84 74.40
C SER A 588 3.54 -35.79 73.44
N ASP A 589 2.23 -35.66 73.28
CA ASP A 589 1.41 -36.42 72.32
C ASP A 589 1.42 -35.77 70.95
N CYS A 590 1.68 -36.55 69.87
CA CYS A 590 1.67 -36.08 68.50
C CYS A 590 0.31 -36.29 67.79
N ASN A 591 -0.62 -37.06 68.35
CA ASN A 591 -1.98 -37.23 67.85
C ASN A 591 -3.02 -37.54 68.92
N ASP A 592 -3.38 -36.61 69.73
CA ASP A 592 -4.35 -36.56 70.84
C ASP A 592 -5.79 -37.00 70.44
N THR A 593 -5.97 -37.73 69.36
CA THR A 593 -7.25 -38.30 68.91
C THR A 593 -7.21 -39.81 68.73
N LEU A 594 -6.04 -40.43 68.80
CA LEU A 594 -5.80 -41.84 68.58
C LEU A 594 -4.83 -42.41 69.61
N ASN A 595 -5.32 -42.97 70.66
CA ASN A 595 -4.56 -43.58 71.78
C ASN A 595 -3.63 -44.73 71.36
N THR A 596 -3.38 -44.90 70.02
CA THR A 596 -2.41 -45.83 69.41
C THR A 596 -1.20 -45.11 68.86
N ILE A 597 -1.23 -43.79 68.84
CA ILE A 597 -0.16 -42.90 68.37
C ILE A 597 0.33 -42.10 69.57
N TYR A 598 1.49 -42.48 70.04
CA TYR A 598 2.10 -41.86 71.24
C TYR A 598 3.60 -42.09 71.21
N PRO A 599 4.40 -41.36 71.96
CA PRO A 599 5.85 -41.51 71.90
C PRO A 599 6.33 -42.97 72.15
N GLY A 600 6.81 -43.62 71.03
CA GLY A 600 7.38 -44.98 70.98
C GLY A 600 6.49 -46.12 70.50
N ALA A 601 5.42 -45.82 69.72
CA ALA A 601 4.59 -46.78 68.96
C ALA A 601 5.35 -47.39 67.75
N LEU A 602 4.73 -48.23 66.88
CA LEU A 602 5.38 -48.90 65.73
C LEU A 602 4.92 -48.33 64.38
N GLU A 603 5.84 -47.93 63.49
CA GLU A 603 5.58 -47.32 62.13
C GLU A 603 4.88 -48.28 61.15
N LEU A 604 3.82 -47.78 60.51
CA LEU A 604 3.07 -48.41 59.38
C LEU A 604 3.04 -47.47 58.17
N CYS A 605 3.12 -47.96 56.88
CA CYS A 605 3.08 -47.13 55.70
C CYS A 605 1.67 -46.55 55.45
N ASN A 606 1.32 -45.53 56.22
CA ASN A 606 0.00 -44.92 56.30
C ASN A 606 0.06 -43.37 56.20
N ASN A 607 1.26 -42.84 56.00
CA ASN A 607 1.57 -41.39 55.98
C ASN A 607 1.30 -40.73 57.35
N LEU A 608 1.43 -41.48 58.47
CA LEU A 608 1.41 -40.97 59.84
C LEU A 608 2.75 -41.29 60.51
N ASP A 609 3.17 -40.49 61.40
CA ASP A 609 4.28 -40.70 62.34
C ASP A 609 3.68 -41.34 63.57
N ASP A 610 3.68 -42.71 63.59
CA ASP A 610 2.96 -43.45 64.61
C ASP A 610 3.70 -43.44 65.99
N ASP A 611 5.05 -43.28 66.04
CA ASP A 611 5.84 -43.30 67.20
C ASP A 611 6.31 -41.91 67.75
N CYS A 612 5.84 -40.84 67.09
CA CYS A 612 6.12 -39.45 67.38
C CYS A 612 7.61 -39.08 67.41
N ASP A 613 8.44 -39.75 66.57
CA ASP A 613 9.88 -39.44 66.52
C ASP A 613 10.23 -38.34 65.46
N GLY A 614 9.27 -37.92 64.65
CA GLY A 614 9.38 -36.87 63.66
C GLY A 614 9.69 -37.38 62.27
N ILE A 615 9.64 -38.68 61.97
CA ILE A 615 9.90 -39.30 60.68
C ILE A 615 8.72 -40.16 60.26
N ILE A 616 7.94 -39.72 59.30
CA ILE A 616 6.75 -40.41 58.80
C ILE A 616 7.16 -41.61 57.96
N ASP A 617 6.52 -42.79 58.23
CA ASP A 617 6.70 -44.02 57.48
C ASP A 617 8.18 -44.43 57.32
N ASP A 618 9.04 -44.21 58.29
CA ASP A 618 10.43 -44.62 58.21
C ASP A 618 10.55 -46.16 58.16
N ASN A 619 11.62 -46.70 57.53
CA ASN A 619 11.82 -48.14 57.29
C ASN A 619 10.87 -48.81 56.25
N VAL A 620 10.10 -48.09 55.45
CA VAL A 620 9.29 -48.58 54.31
C VAL A 620 9.92 -48.29 52.94
N THR A 621 9.54 -48.99 51.83
CA THR A 621 10.18 -48.89 50.51
C THR A 621 9.36 -48.02 49.52
N PHE A 622 9.98 -47.03 48.86
CA PHE A 622 9.34 -46.06 47.92
C PHE A 622 9.70 -46.31 46.44
N ILE A 623 8.78 -45.92 45.52
CA ILE A 623 8.89 -46.03 44.04
C ILE A 623 8.77 -44.64 43.45
N GLN A 624 9.66 -44.27 42.50
CA GLN A 624 9.60 -43.01 41.72
C GLN A 624 8.80 -43.19 40.46
N SER A 625 7.88 -42.29 40.17
CA SER A 625 7.04 -42.25 38.94
C SER A 625 6.80 -40.81 38.48
N TYR A 626 6.48 -40.64 37.19
CA TYR A 626 6.39 -39.35 36.46
C TYR A 626 4.96 -39.11 36.00
N VAL A 627 4.50 -37.85 36.00
CA VAL A 627 3.17 -37.48 35.53
C VAL A 627 3.05 -37.77 34.03
N ASP A 628 1.95 -38.34 33.63
CA ASP A 628 1.48 -38.60 32.27
C ASP A 628 0.11 -37.87 32.16
N ALA A 629 0.15 -36.59 31.75
CA ALA A 629 -1.01 -35.70 31.83
C ALA A 629 -1.97 -35.84 30.66
N ASP A 630 -1.49 -36.29 29.50
CA ASP A 630 -2.27 -36.48 28.26
C ASP A 630 -2.59 -37.96 27.98
N PHE A 631 -2.00 -38.87 28.77
CA PHE A 631 -2.28 -40.32 28.75
C PHE A 631 -1.75 -41.06 27.49
N ASP A 632 -0.61 -40.63 26.98
CA ASP A 632 0.06 -41.28 25.83
C ASP A 632 1.05 -42.38 26.26
N ASN A 633 1.29 -42.55 27.57
CA ASN A 633 2.20 -43.47 28.26
C ASN A 633 3.68 -43.03 28.28
N PHE A 634 3.97 -41.81 27.93
CA PHE A 634 5.23 -41.15 28.21
C PHE A 634 4.99 -40.07 29.25
N GLY A 635 5.93 -39.74 30.10
CA GLY A 635 5.72 -38.82 31.18
C GLY A 635 6.73 -37.70 31.25
N ASN A 636 6.34 -36.64 31.91
CA ASN A 636 7.10 -35.41 32.03
C ASN A 636 8.34 -35.54 32.89
N ASN A 637 9.51 -35.35 32.33
CA ASN A 637 10.79 -35.42 33.06
C ASN A 637 10.96 -34.41 34.20
N ASN A 638 10.13 -33.40 34.26
CA ASN A 638 10.24 -32.33 35.27
C ASN A 638 9.22 -32.46 36.43
N ILE A 639 8.32 -33.44 36.36
CA ILE A 639 7.27 -33.63 37.37
C ILE A 639 7.23 -35.11 37.77
N ASP A 640 7.93 -35.42 38.82
CA ASP A 640 7.99 -36.77 39.40
C ASP A 640 7.39 -36.82 40.80
N THR A 641 7.08 -38.03 41.23
CA THR A 641 6.68 -38.30 42.59
C THR A 641 7.30 -39.60 43.09
N ILE A 642 7.47 -39.67 44.41
CA ILE A 642 7.99 -40.86 45.08
C ILE A 642 6.94 -41.30 46.10
N SER A 643 6.45 -42.54 45.98
CA SER A 643 5.39 -43.07 46.85
C SER A 643 5.51 -44.59 47.03
N CYS A 644 4.79 -45.16 48.01
CA CYS A 644 4.76 -46.61 48.25
C CYS A 644 4.04 -47.40 47.15
N GLU A 645 3.20 -46.76 46.39
CA GLU A 645 2.50 -47.31 45.22
C GLU A 645 2.49 -46.30 44.06
N ILE A 646 2.38 -46.72 42.78
CA ILE A 646 2.34 -45.81 41.67
C ILE A 646 0.95 -45.13 41.57
N PRO A 647 0.87 -43.80 41.68
CA PRO A 647 -0.40 -43.08 41.63
C PRO A 647 -1.05 -43.14 40.26
N THR A 648 -2.37 -43.05 40.20
CA THR A 648 -3.13 -42.96 38.91
C THR A 648 -2.76 -41.69 38.14
N GLY A 649 -2.38 -41.82 36.86
CA GLY A 649 -1.93 -40.70 36.03
C GLY A 649 -0.42 -40.48 36.11
N TYR A 650 0.34 -41.51 36.55
CA TYR A 650 1.80 -41.50 36.53
C TYR A 650 2.33 -42.75 35.86
N VAL A 651 3.46 -42.64 35.19
CA VAL A 651 4.16 -43.71 34.49
C VAL A 651 5.62 -43.80 34.94
N LEU A 652 6.31 -44.88 34.60
CA LEU A 652 7.72 -45.07 34.95
C LEU A 652 8.70 -44.47 33.93
N ASN A 653 8.18 -44.02 32.81
CA ASN A 653 8.93 -43.42 31.71
C ASN A 653 8.85 -41.87 31.80
N ASN A 654 9.94 -41.15 31.52
CA ASN A 654 10.07 -39.71 31.72
C ASN A 654 10.55 -38.99 30.45
N THR A 655 10.23 -39.50 29.26
CA THR A 655 10.87 -39.02 28.00
C THR A 655 9.97 -38.17 27.14
N ASP A 656 8.83 -37.74 27.61
CA ASP A 656 7.92 -36.85 26.91
C ASP A 656 8.43 -35.41 26.93
N CYS A 657 8.34 -34.73 25.78
CA CYS A 657 8.75 -33.32 25.64
C CYS A 657 7.58 -32.34 25.68
N ASP A 658 6.33 -32.78 25.51
CA ASP A 658 5.12 -31.96 25.74
C ASP A 658 3.95 -32.78 26.32
N ASP A 659 4.01 -33.15 27.58
CA ASP A 659 3.05 -33.89 28.43
C ASP A 659 1.63 -33.22 28.51
N SER A 660 1.29 -32.38 27.56
CA SER A 660 -0.04 -31.78 27.40
C SER A 660 -0.66 -32.04 26.03
N ASN A 661 0.05 -32.73 25.16
CA ASN A 661 -0.39 -33.00 23.79
C ASN A 661 -0.09 -34.45 23.37
N PRO A 662 -1.05 -35.36 23.38
CA PRO A 662 -0.85 -36.78 23.13
C PRO A 662 -0.41 -37.14 21.72
N ASP A 663 -0.21 -36.16 20.85
CA ASP A 663 0.35 -36.31 19.51
C ASP A 663 1.85 -35.98 19.45
N ILE A 664 2.48 -35.51 20.56
CA ILE A 664 3.90 -35.17 20.69
C ILE A 664 4.55 -36.10 21.70
N TYR A 665 5.27 -37.07 21.24
CA TYR A 665 5.96 -38.07 22.06
C TYR A 665 7.17 -38.69 21.33
N PRO A 666 8.14 -39.28 22.01
CA PRO A 666 9.30 -39.89 21.35
C PRO A 666 8.97 -40.91 20.28
N GLY A 667 9.20 -40.50 18.99
CA GLY A 667 8.96 -41.33 17.82
C GLY A 667 7.62 -41.10 17.13
N ALA A 668 6.91 -40.00 17.42
CA ALA A 668 5.76 -39.49 16.66
C ALA A 668 6.15 -39.13 15.20
N ILE A 669 5.23 -38.70 14.38
CA ILE A 669 5.52 -38.32 13.00
C ILE A 669 5.49 -36.79 12.89
N GLU A 670 6.59 -36.19 12.46
CA GLU A 670 6.70 -34.75 12.26
C GLU A 670 5.61 -34.17 11.37
N ILE A 671 4.98 -33.11 11.81
CA ILE A 671 3.98 -32.32 11.10
C ILE A 671 4.47 -30.87 11.07
N LEU A 672 4.39 -30.20 9.93
CA LEU A 672 4.89 -28.82 9.80
C LEU A 672 4.09 -27.83 10.64
N ASN A 673 4.50 -27.63 11.89
CA ASN A 673 3.84 -26.80 12.87
C ASN A 673 4.82 -25.99 13.74
N GLU A 674 6.13 -26.06 13.43
CA GLU A 674 7.23 -25.46 14.20
C GLU A 674 7.40 -26.10 15.61
N LEU A 675 6.86 -27.30 15.82
CA LEU A 675 7.05 -28.11 17.02
C LEU A 675 7.92 -29.31 16.67
N ASP A 676 8.60 -29.86 17.63
CA ASP A 676 9.36 -31.09 17.59
C ASP A 676 8.41 -32.20 18.07
N ASP A 677 7.68 -32.80 17.10
CA ASP A 677 6.59 -33.73 17.44
C ASP A 677 7.11 -35.09 17.93
N ASP A 678 8.35 -35.50 17.60
CA ASP A 678 8.92 -36.79 17.98
C ASP A 678 9.99 -36.69 19.10
N CYS A 679 10.15 -35.51 19.68
CA CYS A 679 11.02 -35.23 20.81
C CYS A 679 12.51 -35.50 20.58
N ASP A 680 13.01 -35.36 19.35
CA ASP A 680 14.43 -35.59 19.03
C ASP A 680 15.29 -34.30 19.07
N GLN A 681 14.69 -33.15 19.34
CA GLN A 681 15.23 -31.79 19.43
C GLN A 681 15.42 -31.10 18.06
N ILE A 682 14.76 -31.56 17.02
CA ILE A 682 14.73 -30.96 15.70
C ILE A 682 13.27 -30.84 15.26
N ALA A 683 12.75 -29.66 15.20
CA ALA A 683 11.36 -29.42 14.78
C ALA A 683 11.22 -29.54 13.23
N ASP A 684 10.14 -30.16 12.78
CA ASP A 684 9.74 -30.23 11.37
C ASP A 684 10.77 -30.92 10.43
N GLU A 685 11.65 -31.79 10.88
CA GLU A 685 12.58 -32.47 10.00
C GLU A 685 11.92 -33.62 9.23
N GLY A 686 12.54 -34.02 8.17
CA GLY A 686 12.01 -35.07 7.28
C GLY A 686 10.86 -34.60 6.38
N LEU A 687 10.36 -33.36 6.55
CA LEU A 687 9.34 -32.79 5.70
C LEU A 687 9.95 -32.26 4.41
N THR A 688 9.36 -32.58 3.28
CA THR A 688 9.75 -32.04 1.97
C THR A 688 8.88 -30.83 1.63
N ILE A 689 9.44 -29.88 0.82
CA ILE A 689 8.72 -28.68 0.34
C ILE A 689 7.37 -29.02 -0.33
N GLU A 690 7.18 -30.27 -0.71
CA GLU A 690 5.94 -30.76 -1.33
C GLU A 690 4.73 -30.82 -0.38
N ASN A 691 4.96 -30.74 0.93
CA ASN A 691 3.90 -30.84 1.95
C ASN A 691 3.41 -29.48 2.48
N LEU A 692 4.00 -28.36 2.02
CA LEU A 692 3.56 -27.01 2.39
C LEU A 692 2.21 -26.70 1.72
N ASN A 693 1.16 -26.67 2.50
CA ASN A 693 -0.21 -26.25 2.15
C ASN A 693 -1.03 -27.17 1.23
N ASN A 694 -0.70 -28.43 1.01
CA ASN A 694 -1.43 -29.32 0.11
C ASN A 694 -1.60 -28.80 -1.34
N ILE A 695 -0.89 -27.75 -1.74
CA ILE A 695 -0.88 -27.22 -3.10
C ILE A 695 0.40 -27.65 -3.79
N ILE A 696 0.28 -28.59 -4.71
CA ILE A 696 1.38 -29.06 -5.54
C ILE A 696 1.22 -28.46 -6.93
N CYS A 697 2.17 -27.61 -7.33
CA CYS A 697 2.26 -27.10 -8.69
C CYS A 697 3.62 -27.44 -9.29
N SER A 698 3.65 -27.88 -10.53
CA SER A 698 4.87 -28.16 -11.26
C SER A 698 4.85 -27.60 -12.68
N ILE A 699 6.02 -27.22 -13.18
CA ILE A 699 6.22 -26.77 -14.57
C ILE A 699 7.03 -27.80 -15.31
N SER A 700 6.55 -28.18 -16.52
CA SER A 700 7.29 -29.07 -17.43
C SER A 700 6.99 -28.72 -18.89
N PRO A 701 7.96 -28.86 -19.80
CA PRO A 701 9.38 -29.11 -19.55
C PRO A 701 10.08 -27.86 -18.96
N ASN A 702 11.15 -28.06 -18.23
CA ASN A 702 12.01 -26.98 -17.75
C ASN A 702 13.48 -27.47 -17.78
N PRO A 703 14.33 -26.98 -18.67
CA PRO A 703 14.13 -25.87 -19.63
C PRO A 703 13.08 -26.13 -20.71
N SER A 704 12.49 -25.06 -21.23
CA SER A 704 11.40 -25.09 -22.21
C SER A 704 11.72 -24.35 -23.51
N PHE A 705 11.18 -24.81 -24.65
CA PHE A 705 11.35 -24.15 -25.96
C PHE A 705 10.15 -23.24 -26.27
N ASP A 706 8.98 -23.81 -26.52
CA ASP A 706 7.83 -23.09 -27.05
C ASP A 706 6.59 -23.14 -26.14
N ILE A 707 6.48 -24.13 -25.30
CA ILE A 707 5.31 -24.36 -24.44
C ILE A 707 5.78 -24.84 -23.06
N ILE A 708 5.18 -24.28 -22.02
CA ILE A 708 5.27 -24.81 -20.66
C ILE A 708 3.90 -25.36 -20.23
N ASN A 709 3.93 -26.47 -19.52
CA ASN A 709 2.74 -27.03 -18.90
C ASN A 709 2.85 -26.89 -17.39
N ILE A 710 1.81 -26.40 -16.79
CA ILE A 710 1.67 -26.29 -15.34
C ILE A 710 0.61 -27.29 -14.90
N VAL A 711 0.98 -28.13 -13.95
CA VAL A 711 0.09 -29.11 -13.33
C VAL A 711 -0.07 -28.77 -11.87
N SER A 712 -1.32 -28.65 -11.42
CA SER A 712 -1.66 -28.38 -10.03
C SER A 712 -2.62 -29.46 -9.51
N ASN A 713 -2.59 -29.72 -8.22
CA ASN A 713 -3.56 -30.58 -7.55
C ASN A 713 -4.84 -29.84 -7.14
N ILE A 714 -4.95 -28.55 -7.45
CA ILE A 714 -6.13 -27.74 -7.16
C ILE A 714 -6.86 -27.39 -8.46
N SER A 715 -8.18 -27.53 -8.46
CA SER A 715 -9.07 -27.04 -9.50
C SER A 715 -9.74 -25.75 -9.02
N GLY A 716 -9.61 -24.67 -9.77
CA GLY A 716 -10.22 -23.36 -9.46
C GLY A 716 -9.75 -22.30 -10.44
N ASN A 717 -10.45 -21.19 -10.49
CA ASN A 717 -10.08 -20.07 -11.33
C ASN A 717 -8.98 -19.26 -10.65
N GLY A 718 -7.93 -18.93 -11.36
CA GLY A 718 -6.82 -18.11 -10.90
C GLY A 718 -6.19 -17.32 -12.05
N LEU A 719 -5.21 -16.52 -11.72
CA LEU A 719 -4.44 -15.73 -12.68
C LEU A 719 -2.99 -16.22 -12.68
N TYR A 720 -2.34 -16.17 -13.83
CA TYR A 720 -0.89 -16.33 -13.91
C TYR A 720 -0.21 -15.13 -14.55
N GLU A 721 0.99 -14.83 -14.11
CA GLU A 721 1.88 -13.81 -14.68
C GLU A 721 3.26 -14.41 -14.91
N ILE A 722 3.85 -14.21 -16.08
CA ILE A 722 5.25 -14.56 -16.36
C ILE A 722 6.08 -13.28 -16.28
N ILE A 723 7.10 -13.32 -15.44
CA ILE A 723 7.90 -12.16 -15.08
C ILE A 723 9.35 -12.41 -15.47
N SER A 724 9.96 -11.48 -16.19
CA SER A 724 11.37 -11.53 -16.57
C SER A 724 12.29 -11.42 -15.34
N ALA A 725 13.56 -11.70 -15.53
CA ALA A 725 14.57 -11.54 -14.47
C ALA A 725 14.76 -10.07 -14.01
N THR A 726 14.26 -9.11 -14.78
CA THR A 726 14.27 -7.68 -14.43
C THR A 726 13.01 -7.21 -13.72
N GLY A 727 12.05 -8.12 -13.46
CA GLY A 727 10.82 -7.80 -12.74
C GLY A 727 9.63 -7.40 -13.65
N GLN A 728 9.83 -7.34 -14.96
CA GLN A 728 8.78 -6.95 -15.91
C GLN A 728 7.86 -8.15 -16.21
N VAL A 729 6.53 -7.97 -16.16
CA VAL A 729 5.56 -8.95 -16.65
C VAL A 729 5.62 -9.00 -18.17
N VAL A 730 5.88 -10.17 -18.71
CA VAL A 730 6.04 -10.38 -20.18
C VAL A 730 4.90 -11.20 -20.77
N LEU A 731 4.13 -11.88 -19.96
CA LEU A 731 2.94 -12.63 -20.36
C LEU A 731 2.04 -12.85 -19.14
N TYR A 732 0.71 -12.82 -19.31
CA TYR A 732 -0.25 -13.15 -18.26
C TYR A 732 -1.55 -13.73 -18.84
N GLY A 733 -2.38 -14.31 -18.01
CA GLY A 733 -3.67 -14.87 -18.43
C GLY A 733 -4.42 -15.55 -17.29
N ASP A 734 -5.62 -16.03 -17.62
CA ASP A 734 -6.47 -16.74 -16.68
C ASP A 734 -6.11 -18.24 -16.68
N TRP A 735 -6.35 -18.87 -15.54
CA TRP A 735 -6.21 -20.30 -15.31
C TRP A 735 -7.48 -20.84 -14.63
N ASP A 736 -8.10 -21.87 -15.22
CA ASP A 736 -9.36 -22.47 -14.73
C ASP A 736 -9.32 -24.00 -14.58
N ALA A 737 -8.15 -24.63 -14.72
CA ALA A 737 -8.01 -26.08 -14.73
C ALA A 737 -6.82 -26.57 -13.88
N THR A 738 -6.82 -27.87 -13.56
CA THR A 738 -5.68 -28.52 -12.89
C THR A 738 -4.43 -28.61 -13.76
N ASN A 739 -4.56 -28.42 -15.07
CA ASN A 739 -3.46 -28.41 -16.03
C ASN A 739 -3.66 -27.29 -17.04
N ILE A 740 -2.66 -26.45 -17.24
CA ILE A 740 -2.65 -25.41 -18.27
C ILE A 740 -1.38 -25.52 -19.11
N SER A 741 -1.54 -25.34 -20.42
CA SER A 741 -0.43 -25.22 -21.38
C SER A 741 -0.33 -23.78 -21.86
N ILE A 742 0.81 -23.15 -21.62
CA ILE A 742 1.06 -21.75 -21.97
C ILE A 742 2.08 -21.72 -23.10
N SER A 743 1.73 -21.08 -24.21
CA SER A 743 2.70 -20.79 -25.27
C SER A 743 3.64 -19.69 -24.84
N ILE A 744 4.94 -19.97 -24.94
CA ILE A 744 6.01 -19.00 -24.59
C ILE A 744 6.88 -18.73 -25.82
N ILE A 745 6.34 -18.96 -27.04
CA ILE A 745 7.11 -18.85 -28.29
C ILE A 745 7.60 -17.42 -28.51
N ASP A 746 6.80 -16.42 -28.10
CA ASP A 746 7.06 -15.00 -28.37
C ASP A 746 7.90 -14.30 -27.31
N ILE A 747 8.30 -14.98 -26.20
CA ILE A 747 9.20 -14.38 -25.24
C ILE A 747 10.67 -14.78 -25.51
N PRO A 748 11.64 -13.90 -25.32
CA PRO A 748 13.06 -14.18 -25.53
C PRO A 748 13.59 -15.31 -24.67
N SER A 749 14.70 -15.92 -25.04
CA SER A 749 15.39 -16.91 -24.20
C SER A 749 15.88 -16.26 -22.89
N GLY A 750 15.63 -16.89 -21.77
CA GLY A 750 16.00 -16.33 -20.47
C GLY A 750 15.44 -17.14 -19.30
N ILE A 751 15.69 -16.61 -18.10
CA ILE A 751 15.10 -17.13 -16.86
C ILE A 751 13.88 -16.28 -16.52
N TYR A 752 12.78 -16.95 -16.24
CA TYR A 752 11.50 -16.34 -15.94
C TYR A 752 10.89 -16.94 -14.67
N ASN A 753 10.18 -16.11 -13.94
CA ASN A 753 9.32 -16.55 -12.84
C ASN A 753 7.86 -16.51 -13.29
N ILE A 754 7.11 -17.55 -13.03
CA ILE A 754 5.67 -17.53 -13.17
C ILE A 754 5.03 -17.43 -11.79
N ARG A 755 4.17 -16.47 -11.62
CA ARG A 755 3.32 -16.29 -10.44
C ARG A 755 1.93 -16.84 -10.74
N LEU A 756 1.43 -17.64 -9.83
CA LEU A 756 0.10 -18.22 -9.90
C LEU A 756 -0.68 -17.71 -8.69
N SER A 757 -1.79 -17.06 -8.93
CA SER A 757 -2.71 -16.57 -7.89
C SER A 757 -3.99 -17.41 -7.93
N ILE A 758 -4.26 -18.13 -6.85
CA ILE A 758 -5.47 -18.95 -6.70
C ILE A 758 -6.08 -18.61 -5.34
N TYR A 759 -7.28 -18.02 -5.34
CA TYR A 759 -7.92 -17.46 -4.14
C TYR A 759 -6.98 -16.45 -3.44
N GLU A 760 -6.58 -16.67 -2.21
CA GLU A 760 -5.67 -15.80 -1.45
C GLU A 760 -4.21 -16.32 -1.44
N THR A 761 -3.91 -17.36 -2.16
CA THR A 761 -2.58 -17.99 -2.17
C THR A 761 -1.81 -17.60 -3.41
N LEU A 762 -0.59 -17.09 -3.22
CA LEU A 762 0.34 -16.74 -4.28
C LEU A 762 1.47 -17.79 -4.34
N LEU A 763 1.60 -18.47 -5.47
CA LEU A 763 2.68 -19.42 -5.74
C LEU A 763 3.63 -18.84 -6.79
N SER A 764 4.93 -19.08 -6.66
CA SER A 764 5.92 -18.66 -7.64
C SER A 764 6.80 -19.84 -8.06
N LEU A 765 6.90 -20.08 -9.34
CA LEU A 765 7.73 -21.13 -9.94
C LEU A 765 8.68 -20.50 -10.96
N THR A 766 9.88 -21.07 -11.11
CA THR A 766 10.87 -20.55 -12.07
C THR A 766 11.05 -21.52 -13.22
N PHE A 767 11.13 -21.01 -14.44
CA PHE A 767 11.48 -21.82 -15.61
C PHE A 767 12.53 -21.11 -16.49
N ILE A 768 13.14 -21.88 -17.39
CA ILE A 768 14.15 -21.39 -18.33
C ILE A 768 13.61 -21.58 -19.75
N LYS A 769 13.47 -20.47 -20.49
CA LYS A 769 13.20 -20.48 -21.92
C LYS A 769 14.52 -20.62 -22.66
N ILE A 770 14.60 -21.61 -23.56
CA ILE A 770 15.74 -21.80 -24.47
C ILE A 770 15.26 -21.72 -25.91
N ASN A 771 16.19 -21.36 -26.81
CA ASN A 771 15.90 -21.25 -28.27
C ASN A 771 15.82 -22.62 -28.94
#